data_3cf7943051758d08f77be73013cfc76d
#
_entry.id   3cf7943051758d08f77be73013cfc76d
#
_cell.length_a   1.000
_cell.length_b   1.000
_cell.length_c   1.000
_cell.angle_alpha   90.00
_cell.angle_beta   90.00
_cell.angle_gamma   90.00
#
_symmetry.space_group_name_H-M   'P 1'
#
loop_
_entity.id
_entity.type
_entity.pdbx_description
1 polymer ?
#
loop_
_entity_poly.entity_id
_entity_poly.type
_entity_poly.pdbx_seq_one_letter_code
_entity_poly.pdbx_strand_id
1 'polypeptide(L)'
;MTDQAQEDLAGECARVAEVSGKALAWVEDPANAELVGAETKSLVHQLRRGRRRAARLGRSASRPMSVSVFGPSQAGKSFLVSVLARPADGPLVADFDAPNGTLDYIREINPEGEGESTGLVTRFTMDRESVPDGFPVRLTLLSEADIVRTLVNSFFMDGDRSEPSPEPGEIAAHIDAFKAKTGPGRPGLEADELYDIQDYVQGSFGREAYAAALKPFWEEAAQIAPGLSIPDRAAFFVLLWGGHQPFSDLYIRMAEALAQLDHAEEVFAGMDALVPRENSIIDVKTLSGEADGAPLSVATPGGKQVTLPRSVICALAAELVVPMQTQPSPLFAETDLLDFPGARNRFEQTLKTAFAKDADAILPELLLRGKVAYLFDRYVQNQEITSMLLCVQDSNMETVDLPGLVQGWIATTHGETPAQRTQTDTALFWVFTKFDKHLGDSAAEGGDDTRFERRIGASLLEKFGKGSDPWVTEWTPGRAFDNCFWLRNPNYFVEGLIEYDAAWREIRIRSEKEARLAELRAGCLSAPSVQRHFAEPEAAWDAALALNDGGVSYLMDRLARVCKPDAKLRQIRAQLDKVAEGLRLALAPFYVSDDVEARVAEKKEAAHRVIDDLEEALTRHRFGAVLAALGVDQDEIESRIGRVPSSVRITSAVSQGGQVAAPGPSAGPATPARPPRPGLQRPGGGTRPRAEANAEPDATTQTVPEIRSTTLERFQADTAVEIWIDGLKRFRDAAALRRAFGVSDAAAADLVAELIHAARRTGLGARTAQALDEISFGVDVEKQAQPAAILCAESINHFVTTLGMDALPEAERPQVNTPDGGTRPIFAPRAVSDSPDNLPEQPLATAEALWTDWVFGLDALFEANAKDGIGGEIDVDRNLALGRILGALEGQAA
;
A
#
# COMPACT_ATOMS: atom_id res chain seq x y z
N MET A 1 31.30 7.49 -8.60
CA MET A 1 30.42 8.64 -8.24
C MET A 1 28.98 8.16 -7.95
N THR A 2 28.49 7.16 -8.68
CA THR A 2 27.13 6.60 -8.50
C THR A 2 27.00 5.88 -7.15
N ASP A 3 27.98 5.06 -6.77
CA ASP A 3 27.97 4.30 -5.51
C ASP A 3 27.90 5.23 -4.27
N GLN A 4 28.68 6.33 -4.25
CA GLN A 4 28.63 7.28 -3.15
C GLN A 4 27.25 7.96 -3.05
N ALA A 5 26.62 8.33 -4.17
CA ALA A 5 25.30 8.94 -4.16
C ALA A 5 24.20 7.95 -3.72
N GLN A 6 24.38 6.67 -4.01
CA GLN A 6 23.51 5.60 -3.53
C GLN A 6 23.64 5.40 -2.02
N GLU A 7 24.88 5.34 -1.51
CA GLU A 7 25.17 5.23 -0.08
C GLU A 7 24.64 6.45 0.70
N ASP A 8 24.87 7.66 0.19
CA ASP A 8 24.39 8.89 0.80
C ASP A 8 22.85 8.90 0.91
N LEU A 9 22.15 8.55 -0.17
CA LEU A 9 20.68 8.48 -0.18
C LEU A 9 20.14 7.35 0.72
N ALA A 10 20.79 6.20 0.74
CA ALA A 10 20.45 5.11 1.66
C ALA A 10 20.62 5.55 3.13
N GLY A 11 21.67 6.33 3.42
CA GLY A 11 21.90 6.96 4.73
C GLY A 11 20.81 7.98 5.09
N GLU A 12 20.37 8.81 4.13
CA GLU A 12 19.22 9.73 4.33
C GLU A 12 17.93 8.96 4.64
N CYS A 13 17.66 7.88 3.91
CA CYS A 13 16.50 7.01 4.17
C CYS A 13 16.55 6.38 5.57
N ALA A 14 17.72 5.88 5.98
CA ALA A 14 17.93 5.31 7.32
C ALA A 14 17.69 6.36 8.42
N ARG A 15 18.16 7.60 8.20
CA ARG A 15 17.94 8.73 9.13
C ARG A 15 16.44 9.02 9.28
N VAL A 16 15.67 9.12 8.18
CA VAL A 16 14.22 9.35 8.24
C VAL A 16 13.52 8.21 8.97
N ALA A 17 13.94 6.96 8.75
CA ALA A 17 13.40 5.81 9.46
C ALA A 17 13.70 5.86 10.97
N GLU A 18 14.91 6.25 11.37
CA GLU A 18 15.31 6.44 12.78
C GLU A 18 14.51 7.56 13.45
N VAL A 19 14.40 8.73 12.78
CA VAL A 19 13.63 9.88 13.28
C VAL A 19 12.15 9.51 13.43
N SER A 20 11.59 8.75 12.51
CA SER A 20 10.22 8.20 12.63
C SER A 20 10.07 7.32 13.86
N GLY A 21 11.10 6.52 14.20
CA GLY A 21 11.14 5.73 15.45
C GLY A 21 11.16 6.60 16.71
N LYS A 22 11.94 7.69 16.70
CA LYS A 22 11.97 8.66 17.80
C LYS A 22 10.63 9.39 17.97
N ALA A 23 10.00 9.74 16.83
CA ALA A 23 8.66 10.34 16.85
C ALA A 23 7.61 9.37 17.40
N LEU A 24 7.70 8.09 17.03
CA LEU A 24 6.82 7.05 17.55
C LEU A 24 6.96 6.92 19.08
N ALA A 25 8.18 6.86 19.59
CA ALA A 25 8.43 6.82 21.02
C ALA A 25 7.91 8.08 21.74
N TRP A 26 8.00 9.24 21.11
CA TRP A 26 7.44 10.49 21.66
C TRP A 26 5.90 10.45 21.72
N VAL A 27 5.24 9.94 20.67
CA VAL A 27 3.76 9.81 20.61
C VAL A 27 3.25 8.76 21.59
N GLU A 28 3.97 7.65 21.77
CA GLU A 28 3.61 6.56 22.68
C GLU A 28 3.99 6.84 24.16
N ASP A 29 4.72 7.93 24.45
CA ASP A 29 5.05 8.32 25.83
C ASP A 29 3.76 8.68 26.61
N PRO A 30 3.47 7.99 27.73
CA PRO A 30 2.30 8.29 28.56
C PRO A 30 2.20 9.75 28.97
N ALA A 31 3.34 10.43 29.12
CA ALA A 31 3.40 11.84 29.44
C ALA A 31 2.86 12.76 28.34
N ASN A 32 2.82 12.29 27.08
CA ASN A 32 2.24 13.01 25.94
C ASN A 32 0.80 12.58 25.62
N ALA A 33 0.26 11.59 26.35
CA ALA A 33 -1.05 11.01 26.07
C ALA A 33 -2.19 12.04 26.07
N GLU A 34 -2.14 13.04 26.96
CA GLU A 34 -3.14 14.11 27.02
C GLU A 34 -3.01 15.09 25.84
N LEU A 35 -1.77 15.40 25.44
CA LEU A 35 -1.47 16.29 24.31
C LEU A 35 -1.88 15.66 22.97
N VAL A 36 -1.54 14.40 22.76
CA VAL A 36 -1.83 13.69 21.50
C VAL A 36 -3.29 13.24 21.44
N GLY A 37 -3.87 12.82 22.55
CA GLY A 37 -5.30 12.53 22.69
C GLY A 37 -5.83 11.51 21.71
N ALA A 38 -6.92 11.84 21.03
CA ALA A 38 -7.61 10.97 20.05
C ALA A 38 -6.77 10.66 18.81
N GLU A 39 -5.72 11.42 18.52
CA GLU A 39 -4.88 11.22 17.34
C GLU A 39 -3.81 10.13 17.51
N THR A 40 -3.60 9.62 18.72
CA THR A 40 -2.53 8.66 19.05
C THR A 40 -2.50 7.48 18.08
N LYS A 41 -3.63 6.80 17.86
CA LYS A 41 -3.67 5.61 16.97
C LYS A 41 -3.32 5.96 15.53
N SER A 42 -3.86 7.06 15.02
CA SER A 42 -3.61 7.50 13.65
C SER A 42 -2.16 7.94 13.44
N LEU A 43 -1.58 8.66 14.41
CA LEU A 43 -0.17 9.06 14.37
C LEU A 43 0.76 7.84 14.45
N VAL A 44 0.50 6.91 15.35
CA VAL A 44 1.26 5.65 15.47
C VAL A 44 1.25 4.93 14.12
N HIS A 45 0.08 4.78 13.50
CA HIS A 45 -0.02 4.13 12.18
C HIS A 45 0.80 4.89 11.11
N GLN A 46 0.67 6.21 11.03
CA GLN A 46 1.42 7.02 10.05
C GLN A 46 2.94 6.94 10.27
N LEU A 47 3.40 7.04 11.53
CA LEU A 47 4.81 6.97 11.87
C LEU A 47 5.42 5.60 11.56
N ARG A 48 4.73 4.52 11.90
CA ARG A 48 5.14 3.15 11.57
C ARG A 48 5.21 2.94 10.05
N ARG A 49 4.18 3.38 9.32
CA ARG A 49 4.15 3.35 7.86
C ARG A 49 5.30 4.16 7.24
N GLY A 50 5.53 5.39 7.73
CA GLY A 50 6.62 6.25 7.26
C GLY A 50 7.99 5.62 7.49
N ARG A 51 8.24 5.08 8.69
CA ARG A 51 9.47 4.36 9.07
C ARG A 51 9.76 3.22 8.10
N ARG A 52 8.80 2.36 7.84
CA ARG A 52 8.97 1.21 6.95
C ARG A 52 9.15 1.62 5.50
N ARG A 53 8.41 2.64 5.04
CA ARG A 53 8.59 3.17 3.69
C ARG A 53 9.98 3.75 3.49
N ALA A 54 10.49 4.52 4.44
CA ALA A 54 11.86 5.05 4.40
C ALA A 54 12.90 3.91 4.38
N ALA A 55 12.74 2.88 5.22
CA ALA A 55 13.63 1.71 5.23
C ALA A 55 13.61 0.94 3.89
N ARG A 56 12.44 0.78 3.27
CA ARG A 56 12.32 0.16 1.93
C ARG A 56 13.00 0.98 0.84
N LEU A 57 12.83 2.31 0.86
CA LEU A 57 13.50 3.24 -0.06
C LEU A 57 15.03 3.15 0.08
N GLY A 58 15.55 3.03 1.31
CA GLY A 58 16.97 2.84 1.56
C GLY A 58 17.51 1.54 0.94
N ARG A 59 16.81 0.42 1.12
CA ARG A 59 17.19 -0.84 0.45
C ARG A 59 17.13 -0.74 -1.07
N SER A 60 16.13 -0.05 -1.60
CA SER A 60 16.04 0.18 -3.05
C SER A 60 17.17 1.06 -3.57
N ALA A 61 17.59 2.08 -2.82
CA ALA A 61 18.70 2.96 -3.19
C ALA A 61 20.01 2.20 -3.40
N SER A 62 20.27 1.17 -2.59
CA SER A 62 21.47 0.35 -2.66
C SER A 62 21.45 -0.73 -3.76
N ARG A 63 20.31 -0.94 -4.44
CA ARG A 63 20.21 -1.92 -5.53
C ARG A 63 20.39 -1.26 -6.90
N PRO A 64 20.88 -1.98 -7.94
CA PRO A 64 20.90 -1.49 -9.31
C PRO A 64 19.50 -1.05 -9.79
N MET A 65 19.47 -0.25 -10.86
CA MET A 65 18.22 -0.02 -11.60
C MET A 65 17.71 -1.32 -12.17
N SER A 66 16.42 -1.39 -12.49
CA SER A 66 15.90 -2.55 -13.20
C SER A 66 14.92 -2.20 -14.29
N VAL A 67 15.00 -2.96 -15.36
CA VAL A 67 14.04 -3.00 -16.46
C VAL A 67 13.19 -4.24 -16.29
N SER A 68 11.89 -4.06 -16.17
CA SER A 68 10.95 -5.16 -16.01
C SER A 68 10.25 -5.49 -17.30
N VAL A 69 10.20 -6.76 -17.67
CA VAL A 69 9.35 -7.26 -18.73
C VAL A 69 8.08 -7.83 -18.12
N PHE A 70 6.95 -7.22 -18.44
CA PHE A 70 5.65 -7.54 -17.86
C PHE A 70 4.58 -7.71 -18.93
N GLY A 71 3.47 -8.36 -18.62
CA GLY A 71 2.35 -8.55 -19.53
C GLY A 71 1.63 -9.89 -19.34
N PRO A 72 0.53 -10.12 -20.09
CA PRO A 72 -0.23 -11.36 -20.03
C PRO A 72 0.59 -12.60 -20.34
N SER A 73 0.03 -13.76 -19.98
CA SER A 73 0.58 -15.05 -20.40
C SER A 73 0.71 -15.10 -21.93
N GLN A 74 1.79 -15.70 -22.42
CA GLN A 74 2.08 -15.86 -23.86
C GLN A 74 2.20 -14.54 -24.67
N ALA A 75 2.36 -13.39 -24.01
CA ALA A 75 2.51 -12.10 -24.68
C ALA A 75 3.87 -11.90 -25.39
N GLY A 76 4.76 -12.88 -25.40
CA GLY A 76 6.09 -12.78 -26.01
C GLY A 76 7.17 -12.25 -25.07
N LYS A 77 6.92 -12.26 -23.76
CA LYS A 77 7.88 -11.82 -22.72
C LYS A 77 9.21 -12.58 -22.80
N SER A 78 9.15 -13.92 -22.77
CA SER A 78 10.36 -14.77 -22.76
C SER A 78 11.24 -14.53 -23.98
N PHE A 79 10.65 -14.29 -25.16
CA PHE A 79 11.42 -13.88 -26.34
C PHE A 79 12.14 -12.56 -26.08
N LEU A 80 11.43 -11.53 -25.62
CA LEU A 80 12.02 -10.21 -25.35
C LEU A 80 13.15 -10.31 -24.32
N VAL A 81 12.90 -11.01 -23.19
CA VAL A 81 13.90 -11.25 -22.15
C VAL A 81 15.14 -11.94 -22.73
N SER A 82 14.96 -13.02 -23.50
CA SER A 82 16.06 -13.79 -24.08
C SER A 82 16.92 -12.96 -25.02
N VAL A 83 16.31 -12.02 -25.76
CA VAL A 83 17.04 -11.16 -26.71
C VAL A 83 17.73 -10.01 -25.99
N LEU A 84 17.12 -9.46 -24.94
CA LEU A 84 17.71 -8.37 -24.15
C LEU A 84 18.88 -8.84 -23.28
N ALA A 85 18.78 -10.05 -22.69
CA ALA A 85 19.78 -10.59 -21.77
C ALA A 85 20.94 -11.34 -22.44
N ARG A 86 20.87 -11.66 -23.73
CA ARG A 86 21.96 -12.35 -24.46
C ARG A 86 22.92 -11.35 -25.08
N PRO A 87 24.21 -11.70 -25.24
CA PRO A 87 25.14 -10.93 -26.07
C PRO A 87 24.71 -10.96 -27.54
N ALA A 88 25.21 -9.99 -28.35
CA ALA A 88 24.88 -9.89 -29.78
C ALA A 88 25.21 -11.18 -30.52
N ASP A 89 26.31 -11.83 -30.16
CA ASP A 89 26.76 -13.11 -30.75
C ASP A 89 26.83 -14.19 -29.64
N GLY A 90 25.80 -15.00 -29.51
CA GLY A 90 25.82 -16.12 -28.57
C GLY A 90 24.53 -16.37 -27.80
N PRO A 91 24.47 -17.46 -27.01
CA PRO A 91 23.36 -17.76 -26.14
C PRO A 91 23.37 -16.89 -24.86
N LEU A 92 22.23 -16.88 -24.16
CA LEU A 92 22.14 -16.36 -22.80
C LEU A 92 22.70 -17.39 -21.82
N VAL A 93 23.89 -17.14 -21.29
CA VAL A 93 24.59 -18.04 -20.38
C VAL A 93 24.57 -17.49 -18.98
N ALA A 94 24.07 -18.31 -18.04
CA ALA A 94 24.19 -18.09 -16.61
C ALA A 94 25.54 -18.64 -16.13
N ASP A 95 26.27 -17.88 -15.33
CA ASP A 95 27.58 -18.25 -14.83
C ASP A 95 27.58 -18.30 -13.30
N PHE A 96 27.61 -19.50 -12.77
CA PHE A 96 27.58 -19.77 -11.33
C PHE A 96 28.97 -19.92 -10.70
N ASP A 97 29.99 -19.40 -11.38
CA ASP A 97 31.41 -19.47 -10.99
C ASP A 97 31.97 -20.89 -10.83
N ALA A 98 33.30 -21.03 -10.85
CA ALA A 98 33.94 -22.31 -10.59
C ALA A 98 33.78 -22.71 -9.10
N PRO A 99 33.50 -23.99 -8.79
CA PRO A 99 33.47 -25.15 -9.68
C PRO A 99 32.10 -25.46 -10.32
N ASN A 100 31.08 -24.63 -10.12
CA ASN A 100 29.70 -24.92 -10.48
C ASN A 100 29.42 -24.85 -11.98
N GLY A 101 30.20 -24.00 -12.71
CA GLY A 101 30.15 -23.89 -14.15
C GLY A 101 29.04 -22.99 -14.69
N THR A 102 28.79 -23.13 -15.98
CA THR A 102 27.83 -22.29 -16.72
C THR A 102 26.68 -23.13 -17.26
N LEU A 103 25.49 -22.54 -17.36
CA LEU A 103 24.30 -23.13 -17.97
C LEU A 103 23.74 -22.20 -19.07
N ASP A 104 23.33 -22.77 -20.18
CA ASP A 104 22.52 -22.04 -21.19
C ASP A 104 21.10 -21.86 -20.61
N TYR A 105 20.73 -20.61 -20.36
CA TYR A 105 19.45 -20.32 -19.71
C TYR A 105 18.26 -20.82 -20.50
N ILE A 106 18.28 -20.63 -21.83
CA ILE A 106 17.16 -21.00 -22.72
C ILE A 106 17.10 -22.50 -22.98
N ARG A 107 18.23 -23.21 -23.00
CA ARG A 107 18.23 -24.62 -23.27
C ARG A 107 18.13 -25.51 -22.05
N GLU A 108 18.70 -25.08 -20.94
CA GLU A 108 18.90 -25.94 -19.78
C GLU A 108 18.02 -25.49 -18.58
N ILE A 109 17.84 -24.17 -18.39
CA ILE A 109 17.12 -23.63 -17.23
C ILE A 109 15.64 -23.41 -17.56
N ASN A 110 15.32 -22.66 -18.61
CA ASN A 110 13.95 -22.31 -18.98
C ASN A 110 13.71 -22.44 -20.50
N PRO A 111 13.54 -23.65 -21.04
CA PRO A 111 13.33 -23.92 -22.47
C PRO A 111 12.09 -23.22 -23.05
N GLU A 112 12.23 -22.70 -24.27
CA GLU A 112 11.11 -22.12 -25.00
C GLU A 112 10.08 -23.20 -25.38
N GLY A 113 8.78 -22.87 -25.32
CA GLY A 113 7.71 -23.71 -25.86
C GLY A 113 6.90 -24.53 -24.85
N GLU A 114 7.35 -24.71 -23.64
CA GLU A 114 6.53 -25.21 -22.55
C GLU A 114 5.83 -24.03 -21.93
N GLY A 115 4.57 -23.85 -22.09
CA GLY A 115 3.72 -22.76 -21.58
C GLY A 115 4.31 -21.89 -20.44
N GLU A 116 3.53 -21.08 -19.81
CA GLU A 116 4.02 -20.24 -18.70
C GLU A 116 4.31 -21.10 -17.48
N SER A 117 5.59 -21.33 -17.24
CA SER A 117 6.06 -22.30 -16.26
C SER A 117 6.67 -21.67 -15.01
N THR A 118 6.74 -20.32 -14.94
CA THR A 118 7.41 -19.63 -13.85
C THR A 118 6.43 -19.04 -12.83
N GLY A 119 6.71 -19.26 -11.53
CA GLY A 119 5.95 -18.71 -10.40
C GLY A 119 6.75 -17.74 -9.54
N LEU A 120 7.89 -17.26 -10.04
CA LEU A 120 8.80 -16.34 -9.38
C LEU A 120 9.35 -15.33 -10.39
N VAL A 121 9.91 -14.23 -9.92
CA VAL A 121 10.62 -13.26 -10.75
C VAL A 121 12.03 -13.79 -11.03
N THR A 122 12.50 -13.67 -12.26
CA THR A 122 13.90 -13.96 -12.59
C THR A 122 14.65 -12.66 -12.79
N ARG A 123 15.70 -12.43 -12.01
CA ARG A 123 16.60 -11.28 -12.10
C ARG A 123 17.86 -11.68 -12.85
N PHE A 124 18.10 -11.08 -14.00
CA PHE A 124 19.37 -11.19 -14.72
C PHE A 124 20.25 -10.01 -14.34
N THR A 125 21.45 -10.29 -13.84
CA THR A 125 22.35 -9.27 -13.32
C THR A 125 23.79 -9.51 -13.74
N MET A 126 24.57 -8.42 -13.82
CA MET A 126 26.03 -8.48 -13.94
C MET A 126 26.71 -8.42 -12.58
N ASP A 127 25.94 -8.10 -11.53
CA ASP A 127 26.46 -8.05 -10.16
C ASP A 127 26.81 -9.46 -9.63
N ARG A 128 27.97 -9.56 -8.97
CA ARG A 128 28.52 -10.81 -8.46
C ARG A 128 28.66 -10.70 -6.95
N GLU A 129 27.82 -11.38 -6.22
CA GLU A 129 27.94 -11.50 -4.78
C GLU A 129 28.56 -12.86 -4.40
N SER A 130 29.26 -12.88 -3.27
CA SER A 130 29.83 -14.13 -2.74
C SER A 130 28.73 -15.09 -2.29
N VAL A 131 28.81 -16.33 -2.70
CA VAL A 131 27.85 -17.38 -2.36
C VAL A 131 28.54 -18.47 -1.49
N PRO A 132 27.81 -19.21 -0.64
CA PRO A 132 28.36 -20.31 0.11
C PRO A 132 28.82 -21.46 -0.79
N ASP A 133 29.92 -22.14 -0.41
CA ASP A 133 30.45 -23.29 -1.15
C ASP A 133 29.38 -24.38 -1.36
N GLY A 134 29.19 -24.78 -2.60
CA GLY A 134 28.21 -25.78 -3.00
C GLY A 134 26.76 -25.28 -3.13
N PHE A 135 26.50 -24.00 -2.89
CA PHE A 135 25.17 -23.38 -2.98
C PHE A 135 25.21 -22.10 -3.87
N PRO A 136 25.42 -22.24 -5.18
CA PRO A 136 25.61 -21.09 -6.07
C PRO A 136 24.32 -20.38 -6.49
N VAL A 137 23.14 -20.99 -6.26
CA VAL A 137 21.86 -20.47 -6.73
C VAL A 137 21.23 -19.61 -5.65
N ARG A 138 21.19 -18.30 -5.84
CA ARG A 138 20.60 -17.34 -4.92
C ARG A 138 19.12 -17.19 -5.13
N LEU A 139 18.33 -17.28 -4.05
CA LEU A 139 16.88 -17.16 -4.02
C LEU A 139 16.46 -16.14 -2.96
N THR A 140 15.63 -15.17 -3.36
CA THR A 140 14.93 -14.31 -2.40
C THR A 140 13.62 -14.98 -1.99
N LEU A 141 13.28 -14.95 -0.71
CA LEU A 141 12.08 -15.59 -0.19
C LEU A 141 10.95 -14.59 0.11
N LEU A 142 9.74 -15.10 0.15
CA LEU A 142 8.59 -14.43 0.75
C LEU A 142 8.77 -14.42 2.28
N SER A 143 8.48 -13.29 2.93
CA SER A 143 8.35 -13.22 4.39
C SER A 143 7.01 -13.83 4.85
N GLU A 144 6.83 -14.02 6.15
CA GLU A 144 5.54 -14.48 6.69
C GLU A 144 4.40 -13.48 6.39
N ALA A 145 4.69 -12.19 6.44
CA ALA A 145 3.77 -11.13 6.02
C ALA A 145 3.42 -11.21 4.52
N ASP A 146 4.38 -11.58 3.68
CA ASP A 146 4.17 -11.77 2.24
C ASP A 146 3.29 -12.99 1.95
N ILE A 147 3.44 -14.06 2.75
CA ILE A 147 2.56 -15.24 2.66
C ILE A 147 1.12 -14.81 2.93
N VAL A 148 0.86 -14.04 4.00
CA VAL A 148 -0.50 -13.56 4.33
C VAL A 148 -1.07 -12.77 3.15
N ARG A 149 -0.32 -11.80 2.57
CA ARG A 149 -0.78 -11.00 1.42
C ARG A 149 -1.06 -11.87 0.20
N THR A 150 -0.20 -12.85 -0.06
CA THR A 150 -0.38 -13.81 -1.15
C THR A 150 -1.67 -14.60 -1.01
N LEU A 151 -1.96 -15.13 0.18
CA LEU A 151 -3.18 -15.89 0.45
C LEU A 151 -4.44 -15.00 0.42
N VAL A 152 -4.34 -13.77 0.91
CA VAL A 152 -5.40 -12.76 0.78
C VAL A 152 -5.70 -12.47 -0.70
N ASN A 153 -4.68 -12.31 -1.55
CA ASN A 153 -4.88 -12.17 -2.99
C ASN A 153 -5.59 -13.39 -3.59
N SER A 154 -5.14 -14.59 -3.22
CA SER A 154 -5.76 -15.83 -3.69
C SER A 154 -7.25 -15.90 -3.31
N PHE A 155 -7.62 -15.39 -2.14
CA PHE A 155 -9.00 -15.32 -1.70
C PHE A 155 -9.80 -14.24 -2.44
N PHE A 156 -9.33 -12.99 -2.47
CA PHE A 156 -10.11 -11.86 -3.01
C PHE A 156 -10.15 -11.83 -4.54
N MET A 157 -9.09 -12.26 -5.22
CA MET A 157 -9.04 -12.27 -6.68
C MET A 157 -9.78 -13.46 -7.29
N ASP A 158 -9.73 -14.62 -6.63
CA ASP A 158 -10.31 -15.87 -7.10
C ASP A 158 -11.51 -16.35 -6.26
N GLY A 159 -11.77 -15.67 -5.14
CA GLY A 159 -12.88 -15.99 -4.24
C GLY A 159 -14.25 -15.69 -4.84
N ASP A 160 -15.24 -16.39 -4.32
CA ASP A 160 -16.63 -16.08 -4.62
C ASP A 160 -17.04 -14.81 -3.87
N ARG A 161 -17.31 -13.75 -4.63
CA ARG A 161 -17.77 -12.46 -4.07
C ARG A 161 -19.14 -12.52 -3.40
N SER A 162 -19.83 -13.63 -3.49
CA SER A 162 -21.10 -13.90 -2.80
C SER A 162 -20.92 -14.46 -1.39
N GLU A 163 -19.70 -14.70 -0.92
CA GLU A 163 -19.47 -15.14 0.45
C GLU A 163 -19.95 -14.08 1.45
N PRO A 164 -20.67 -14.49 2.51
CA PRO A 164 -21.17 -13.57 3.52
C PRO A 164 -19.99 -12.93 4.27
N SER A 165 -20.07 -11.61 4.45
CA SER A 165 -19.12 -10.90 5.30
C SER A 165 -19.27 -11.38 6.75
N PRO A 166 -18.18 -11.50 7.50
CA PRO A 166 -18.26 -11.85 8.91
C PRO A 166 -18.98 -10.75 9.68
N GLU A 167 -19.90 -11.16 10.56
CA GLU A 167 -20.60 -10.23 11.42
C GLU A 167 -19.64 -9.63 12.47
N PRO A 168 -19.83 -8.36 12.86
CA PRO A 168 -18.98 -7.73 13.87
C PRO A 168 -18.87 -8.52 15.18
N GLY A 169 -19.96 -9.25 15.60
CA GLY A 169 -19.97 -10.15 16.76
C GLY A 169 -19.05 -11.35 16.60
N GLU A 170 -19.01 -11.91 15.42
CA GLU A 170 -18.15 -13.05 15.09
C GLU A 170 -16.67 -12.64 15.13
N ILE A 171 -16.35 -11.44 14.55
CA ILE A 171 -14.99 -10.90 14.59
C ILE A 171 -14.54 -10.65 16.02
N ALA A 172 -15.38 -10.03 16.85
CA ALA A 172 -15.04 -9.74 18.26
C ALA A 172 -14.82 -11.04 19.06
N ALA A 173 -15.70 -12.02 18.92
CA ALA A 173 -15.56 -13.31 19.59
C ALA A 173 -14.30 -14.06 19.14
N HIS A 174 -13.96 -13.95 17.84
CA HIS A 174 -12.74 -14.52 17.28
C HIS A 174 -11.50 -13.87 17.88
N ILE A 175 -11.42 -12.53 17.91
CA ILE A 175 -10.32 -11.78 18.51
C ILE A 175 -10.14 -12.19 20.00
N ASP A 176 -11.22 -12.19 20.77
CA ASP A 176 -11.16 -12.53 22.20
C ASP A 176 -10.66 -13.94 22.48
N ALA A 177 -10.97 -14.90 21.60
CA ALA A 177 -10.45 -16.27 21.71
C ALA A 177 -8.90 -16.36 21.62
N PHE A 178 -8.26 -15.39 20.96
CA PHE A 178 -6.80 -15.38 20.80
C PHE A 178 -6.06 -14.45 21.76
N LYS A 179 -6.74 -13.48 22.37
CA LYS A 179 -6.13 -12.60 23.39
C LYS A 179 -5.47 -13.38 24.53
N ALA A 180 -6.12 -14.44 25.03
CA ALA A 180 -5.60 -15.28 26.10
C ALA A 180 -4.41 -16.15 25.67
N LYS A 181 -4.17 -16.33 24.36
CA LYS A 181 -3.09 -17.12 23.79
C LYS A 181 -1.87 -16.29 23.40
N THR A 182 -2.02 -14.97 23.36
CA THR A 182 -0.93 -14.05 23.04
C THR A 182 0.13 -14.09 24.14
N GLY A 183 1.38 -14.25 23.72
CA GLY A 183 2.58 -14.22 24.55
C GLY A 183 3.55 -13.13 24.12
N PRO A 184 4.80 -13.19 24.56
CA PRO A 184 5.87 -12.35 24.05
C PRO A 184 5.99 -12.48 22.53
N GLY A 185 6.42 -11.40 21.86
CA GLY A 185 6.62 -11.40 20.40
C GLY A 185 7.51 -12.57 19.95
N ARG A 186 7.13 -13.23 18.88
CA ARG A 186 7.82 -14.37 18.27
C ARG A 186 8.40 -13.95 16.92
N PRO A 187 9.54 -14.54 16.51
CA PRO A 187 10.09 -14.27 15.18
C PRO A 187 9.10 -14.55 14.06
N GLY A 188 9.29 -13.90 12.93
CA GLY A 188 8.56 -14.13 11.69
C GLY A 188 7.50 -13.10 11.35
N LEU A 189 6.87 -12.50 12.36
CA LEU A 189 5.84 -11.49 12.11
C LEU A 189 5.89 -10.40 13.18
N GLU A 190 6.14 -9.15 12.75
CA GLU A 190 6.21 -7.99 13.62
C GLU A 190 4.90 -7.18 13.59
N ALA A 191 4.65 -6.40 14.65
CA ALA A 191 3.49 -5.51 14.71
C ALA A 191 3.41 -4.55 13.52
N ASP A 192 4.55 -3.99 13.11
CA ASP A 192 4.62 -3.07 11.96
C ASP A 192 4.20 -3.75 10.65
N GLU A 193 4.45 -5.05 10.51
CA GLU A 193 4.05 -5.80 9.30
C GLU A 193 2.54 -5.99 9.22
N LEU A 194 1.85 -6.04 10.36
CA LEU A 194 0.39 -6.11 10.40
C LEU A 194 -0.25 -4.82 9.86
N TYR A 195 0.34 -3.66 10.18
CA TYR A 195 -0.11 -2.39 9.58
C TYR A 195 0.10 -2.35 8.06
N ASP A 196 1.23 -2.89 7.58
CA ASP A 196 1.46 -2.99 6.14
C ASP A 196 0.50 -3.98 5.45
N ILE A 197 0.16 -5.10 6.12
CA ILE A 197 -0.85 -6.04 5.60
C ILE A 197 -2.21 -5.35 5.57
N GLN A 198 -2.58 -4.64 6.63
CA GLN A 198 -3.81 -3.84 6.69
C GLN A 198 -3.90 -2.83 5.55
N ASP A 199 -2.85 -2.01 5.37
CA ASP A 199 -2.77 -1.01 4.29
C ASP A 199 -2.92 -1.67 2.91
N TYR A 200 -2.28 -2.82 2.72
CA TYR A 200 -2.37 -3.59 1.49
C TYR A 200 -3.80 -4.08 1.22
N VAL A 201 -4.44 -4.70 2.21
CA VAL A 201 -5.80 -5.23 2.08
C VAL A 201 -6.82 -4.12 1.87
N GLN A 202 -6.69 -3.01 2.61
CA GLN A 202 -7.59 -1.87 2.47
C GLN A 202 -7.38 -1.13 1.14
N GLY A 203 -6.14 -0.98 0.69
CA GLY A 203 -5.81 -0.35 -0.59
C GLY A 203 -6.29 -1.15 -1.80
N SER A 204 -6.08 -2.48 -1.78
CA SER A 204 -6.41 -3.37 -2.89
C SER A 204 -7.88 -3.80 -2.90
N PHE A 205 -8.46 -4.06 -1.74
CA PHE A 205 -9.78 -4.70 -1.61
C PHE A 205 -10.78 -3.94 -0.72
N GLY A 206 -10.43 -2.76 -0.20
CA GLY A 206 -11.25 -2.02 0.77
C GLY A 206 -12.65 -1.61 0.26
N ARG A 207 -12.89 -1.71 -1.05
CA ARG A 207 -14.23 -1.51 -1.66
C ARG A 207 -15.11 -2.77 -1.64
N GLU A 208 -14.52 -3.93 -1.38
CA GLU A 208 -15.24 -5.19 -1.24
C GLU A 208 -15.90 -5.25 0.15
N ALA A 209 -17.16 -5.63 0.22
CA ALA A 209 -17.92 -5.65 1.47
C ALA A 209 -17.25 -6.53 2.55
N TYR A 210 -16.68 -7.66 2.15
CA TYR A 210 -15.96 -8.56 3.04
C TYR A 210 -14.74 -7.90 3.68
N ALA A 211 -13.89 -7.23 2.87
CA ALA A 211 -12.70 -6.54 3.36
C ALA A 211 -13.05 -5.34 4.26
N ALA A 212 -14.12 -4.61 3.92
CA ALA A 212 -14.62 -3.52 4.74
C ALA A 212 -15.11 -4.01 6.12
N ALA A 213 -15.77 -5.18 6.19
CA ALA A 213 -16.21 -5.79 7.44
C ALA A 213 -15.06 -6.19 8.36
N LEU A 214 -13.85 -6.46 7.82
CA LEU A 214 -12.65 -6.80 8.60
C LEU A 214 -12.00 -5.59 9.32
N LYS A 215 -12.54 -4.37 9.20
CA LYS A 215 -11.96 -3.19 9.85
C LYS A 215 -11.70 -3.39 11.37
N PRO A 216 -12.64 -3.95 12.18
CA PRO A 216 -12.41 -4.21 13.60
C PRO A 216 -11.30 -5.25 13.88
N PHE A 217 -11.06 -6.19 12.97
CA PHE A 217 -10.01 -7.18 13.10
C PHE A 217 -8.63 -6.53 13.16
N TRP A 218 -8.37 -5.54 12.30
CA TRP A 218 -7.09 -4.87 12.18
C TRP A 218 -6.74 -4.02 13.40
N GLU A 219 -7.72 -3.52 14.13
CA GLU A 219 -7.50 -2.68 15.33
C GLU A 219 -6.73 -3.42 16.43
N GLU A 220 -6.86 -4.74 16.49
CA GLU A 220 -6.20 -5.57 17.52
C GLU A 220 -5.15 -6.55 16.95
N ALA A 221 -5.16 -6.77 15.63
CA ALA A 221 -4.29 -7.76 15.00
C ALA A 221 -2.80 -7.50 15.28
N ALA A 222 -2.37 -6.24 15.22
CA ALA A 222 -0.97 -5.85 15.48
C ALA A 222 -0.49 -6.12 16.92
N GLN A 223 -1.41 -6.21 17.87
CA GLN A 223 -1.10 -6.50 19.27
C GLN A 223 -1.13 -8.01 19.57
N ILE A 224 -1.94 -8.76 18.82
CA ILE A 224 -2.21 -10.19 19.10
C ILE A 224 -1.30 -11.09 18.28
N ALA A 225 -1.28 -10.92 16.96
CA ALA A 225 -0.67 -11.86 16.04
C ALA A 225 0.85 -12.09 16.27
N PRO A 226 1.67 -11.07 16.58
CA PRO A 226 3.09 -11.27 16.82
C PRO A 226 3.40 -12.23 17.99
N GLY A 227 2.54 -12.29 19.01
CA GLY A 227 2.70 -13.13 20.18
C GLY A 227 2.16 -14.55 20.05
N LEU A 228 1.45 -14.87 18.95
CA LEU A 228 0.88 -16.20 18.72
C LEU A 228 1.89 -17.20 18.17
N SER A 229 1.65 -18.49 18.41
CA SER A 229 2.35 -19.57 17.72
C SER A 229 1.93 -19.64 16.24
N ILE A 230 2.76 -20.24 15.36
CA ILE A 230 2.41 -20.37 13.93
C ILE A 230 1.02 -21.00 13.72
N PRO A 231 0.65 -22.11 14.39
CA PRO A 231 -0.71 -22.66 14.27
C PRO A 231 -1.80 -21.72 14.77
N ASP A 232 -1.55 -20.96 15.86
CA ASP A 232 -2.52 -20.00 16.37
C ASP A 232 -2.62 -18.77 15.46
N ARG A 233 -1.50 -18.31 14.82
CA ARG A 233 -1.53 -17.26 13.78
C ARG A 233 -2.38 -17.69 12.59
N ALA A 234 -2.20 -18.92 12.10
CA ALA A 234 -2.99 -19.49 11.02
C ALA A 234 -4.49 -19.48 11.35
N ALA A 235 -4.83 -19.91 12.56
CA ALA A 235 -6.20 -19.91 13.05
C ALA A 235 -6.72 -18.48 13.27
N PHE A 236 -5.90 -17.52 13.69
CA PHE A 236 -6.26 -16.12 13.85
C PHE A 236 -6.52 -15.45 12.49
N PHE A 237 -5.68 -15.71 11.49
CA PHE A 237 -5.82 -15.15 10.15
C PHE A 237 -6.89 -15.82 9.29
N VAL A 238 -7.54 -16.89 9.77
CA VAL A 238 -8.55 -17.62 9.00
C VAL A 238 -9.68 -16.72 8.46
N LEU A 239 -10.01 -15.65 9.16
CA LEU A 239 -10.96 -14.63 8.71
C LEU A 239 -10.50 -13.88 7.45
N LEU A 240 -9.20 -13.75 7.21
CA LEU A 240 -8.67 -13.05 6.04
C LEU A 240 -8.91 -13.80 4.73
N TRP A 241 -9.20 -15.10 4.82
CA TRP A 241 -9.49 -15.96 3.66
C TRP A 241 -10.76 -16.79 3.86
N GLY A 242 -11.80 -16.15 4.40
CA GLY A 242 -13.16 -16.65 4.38
C GLY A 242 -13.39 -17.97 5.15
N GLY A 243 -12.55 -18.31 6.11
CA GLY A 243 -12.67 -19.55 6.86
C GLY A 243 -12.11 -20.80 6.14
N HIS A 244 -11.47 -20.64 4.97
CA HIS A 244 -10.96 -21.76 4.17
C HIS A 244 -9.71 -22.40 4.80
N GLN A 245 -9.88 -23.56 5.42
CA GLN A 245 -8.83 -24.31 6.11
C GLN A 245 -7.61 -24.63 5.23
N PRO A 246 -7.74 -25.00 3.93
CA PRO A 246 -6.59 -25.26 3.06
C PRO A 246 -5.58 -24.11 2.99
N PHE A 247 -6.04 -22.85 3.04
CA PHE A 247 -5.13 -21.70 3.10
C PHE A 247 -4.40 -21.62 4.45
N SER A 248 -5.09 -21.94 5.56
CA SER A 248 -4.46 -21.99 6.89
C SER A 248 -3.39 -23.08 6.97
N ASP A 249 -3.64 -24.25 6.40
CA ASP A 249 -2.68 -25.36 6.38
C ASP A 249 -1.46 -25.03 5.49
N LEU A 250 -1.67 -24.34 4.38
CA LEU A 250 -0.59 -23.86 3.54
C LEU A 250 0.26 -22.80 4.25
N TYR A 251 -0.40 -21.83 4.92
CA TYR A 251 0.30 -20.83 5.73
C TYR A 251 1.19 -21.50 6.78
N ILE A 252 0.70 -22.50 7.53
CA ILE A 252 1.48 -23.23 8.53
C ILE A 252 2.72 -23.85 7.90
N ARG A 253 2.56 -24.60 6.79
CA ARG A 253 3.69 -25.25 6.11
C ARG A 253 4.77 -24.25 5.67
N MET A 254 4.37 -23.12 5.11
CA MET A 254 5.31 -22.10 4.65
C MET A 254 5.97 -21.36 5.82
N ALA A 255 5.21 -21.00 6.86
CA ALA A 255 5.72 -20.29 8.03
C ALA A 255 6.68 -21.17 8.86
N GLU A 256 6.39 -22.48 9.02
CA GLU A 256 7.28 -23.43 9.67
C GLU A 256 8.60 -23.63 8.91
N ALA A 257 8.55 -23.60 7.58
CA ALA A 257 9.76 -23.63 6.75
C ALA A 257 10.60 -22.36 6.92
N LEU A 258 9.98 -21.19 6.95
CA LEU A 258 10.67 -19.93 7.25
C LEU A 258 11.30 -19.96 8.65
N ALA A 259 10.61 -20.48 9.65
CA ALA A 259 11.15 -20.62 10.99
C ALA A 259 12.39 -21.54 11.03
N GLN A 260 12.41 -22.62 10.23
CA GLN A 260 13.60 -23.47 10.09
C GLN A 260 14.77 -22.73 9.40
N LEU A 261 14.47 -21.75 8.55
CA LEU A 261 15.44 -20.90 7.86
C LEU A 261 15.80 -19.63 8.66
N ASP A 262 15.43 -19.56 9.95
CA ASP A 262 15.62 -18.39 10.82
C ASP A 262 15.02 -17.10 10.22
N HIS A 263 13.94 -17.23 9.45
CA HIS A 263 13.25 -16.15 8.73
C HIS A 263 14.16 -15.33 7.80
N ALA A 264 15.18 -15.99 7.21
CA ALA A 264 16.09 -15.36 6.25
C ALA A 264 15.32 -14.83 5.04
N GLU A 265 15.64 -13.60 4.61
CA GLU A 265 15.06 -12.97 3.41
C GLU A 265 15.58 -13.62 2.13
N GLU A 266 16.74 -14.27 2.18
CA GLU A 266 17.35 -14.99 1.07
C GLU A 266 17.97 -16.30 1.52
N VAL A 267 18.06 -17.23 0.59
CA VAL A 267 18.78 -18.51 0.77
C VAL A 267 19.55 -18.87 -0.50
N PHE A 268 20.50 -19.77 -0.34
CA PHE A 268 21.33 -20.27 -1.41
C PHE A 268 21.08 -21.75 -1.61
N ALA A 269 20.88 -22.18 -2.85
CA ALA A 269 20.60 -23.56 -3.22
C ALA A 269 21.70 -24.16 -4.11
N GLY A 270 21.79 -25.48 -4.17
CA GLY A 270 22.64 -26.19 -5.11
C GLY A 270 22.12 -26.08 -6.56
N MET A 271 22.95 -26.50 -7.52
CA MET A 271 22.58 -26.53 -8.96
C MET A 271 21.36 -27.43 -9.24
N ASP A 272 21.11 -28.41 -8.38
CA ASP A 272 19.94 -29.28 -8.44
C ASP A 272 18.61 -28.55 -8.19
N ALA A 273 18.65 -27.28 -7.77
CA ALA A 273 17.49 -26.39 -7.73
C ALA A 273 17.02 -25.99 -9.13
N LEU A 274 17.90 -25.99 -10.13
CA LEU A 274 17.62 -25.52 -11.49
C LEU A 274 17.54 -26.66 -12.51
N VAL A 275 18.38 -27.66 -12.38
CA VAL A 275 18.48 -28.78 -13.32
C VAL A 275 18.41 -30.12 -12.60
N PRO A 276 17.64 -31.10 -13.11
CA PRO A 276 16.86 -31.05 -14.36
C PRO A 276 15.60 -30.18 -14.26
N ARG A 277 15.16 -29.64 -15.38
CA ARG A 277 14.05 -28.69 -15.49
C ARG A 277 12.76 -29.19 -14.86
N GLU A 278 12.42 -30.47 -15.03
CA GLU A 278 11.17 -31.09 -14.58
C GLU A 278 11.02 -31.08 -13.03
N ASN A 279 12.13 -30.93 -12.32
CA ASN A 279 12.17 -30.89 -10.86
C ASN A 279 12.68 -29.54 -10.34
N SER A 280 12.81 -28.54 -11.22
CA SER A 280 13.36 -27.24 -10.83
C SER A 280 12.36 -26.43 -10.02
N ILE A 281 12.88 -25.51 -9.21
CA ILE A 281 12.04 -24.55 -8.47
C ILE A 281 11.36 -23.53 -9.37
N ILE A 282 11.78 -23.42 -10.62
CA ILE A 282 11.18 -22.53 -11.61
C ILE A 282 9.88 -23.13 -12.15
N ASP A 283 9.78 -24.48 -12.23
CA ASP A 283 8.61 -25.14 -12.76
C ASP A 283 7.44 -25.11 -11.77
N VAL A 284 6.34 -24.49 -12.18
CA VAL A 284 5.10 -24.43 -11.38
C VAL A 284 4.51 -25.80 -11.05
N LYS A 285 4.83 -26.85 -11.81
CA LYS A 285 4.43 -28.22 -11.52
C LYS A 285 5.05 -28.72 -10.21
N THR A 286 6.21 -28.20 -9.84
CA THR A 286 6.85 -28.50 -8.57
C THR A 286 6.00 -28.06 -7.38
N LEU A 287 5.14 -27.06 -7.52
CA LEU A 287 4.20 -26.63 -6.50
C LEU A 287 3.14 -27.68 -6.17
N SER A 288 2.70 -28.47 -7.15
CA SER A 288 1.64 -29.47 -6.95
C SER A 288 2.10 -30.69 -6.17
N GLY A 289 3.41 -30.85 -5.91
CA GLY A 289 3.97 -32.04 -5.27
C GLY A 289 3.96 -33.31 -6.16
N GLU A 290 3.38 -33.24 -7.38
CA GLU A 290 3.39 -34.36 -8.31
C GLU A 290 4.81 -34.70 -8.79
N ALA A 291 5.69 -33.71 -8.76
CA ALA A 291 7.10 -33.81 -9.09
C ALA A 291 7.97 -33.80 -7.81
N ASP A 292 7.50 -34.37 -6.68
CA ASP A 292 8.29 -34.45 -5.46
C ASP A 292 9.53 -35.34 -5.68
N GLY A 293 10.49 -34.69 -6.35
CA GLY A 293 11.87 -35.16 -6.39
C GLY A 293 12.46 -35.16 -4.98
N ALA A 294 13.73 -35.55 -4.86
CA ALA A 294 14.46 -35.47 -3.60
C ALA A 294 14.32 -34.07 -2.99
N PRO A 295 14.17 -33.94 -1.66
CA PRO A 295 14.11 -32.66 -0.99
C PRO A 295 15.34 -31.81 -1.33
N LEU A 296 15.18 -30.50 -1.32
CA LEU A 296 16.23 -29.55 -1.68
C LEU A 296 16.94 -29.05 -0.40
N SER A 297 18.27 -29.12 -0.42
CA SER A 297 19.10 -28.50 0.64
C SER A 297 19.40 -27.05 0.26
N VAL A 298 19.20 -26.15 1.22
CA VAL A 298 19.50 -24.73 1.08
C VAL A 298 20.33 -24.24 2.26
N ALA A 299 21.14 -23.20 2.03
CA ALA A 299 21.95 -22.55 3.05
C ALA A 299 21.43 -21.12 3.29
N THR A 300 21.34 -20.70 4.55
CA THR A 300 21.07 -19.28 4.89
C THR A 300 22.35 -18.46 4.76
N PRO A 301 22.29 -17.12 4.69
CA PRO A 301 23.47 -16.24 4.72
C PRO A 301 24.36 -16.49 5.95
N GLY A 302 23.78 -16.91 7.08
CA GLY A 302 24.50 -17.30 8.30
C GLY A 302 25.19 -18.66 8.24
N GLY A 303 25.11 -19.40 7.11
CA GLY A 303 25.75 -20.69 6.91
C GLY A 303 24.95 -21.89 7.46
N LYS A 304 23.74 -21.70 7.98
CA LYS A 304 22.86 -22.79 8.41
C LYS A 304 22.31 -23.51 7.18
N GLN A 305 22.48 -24.83 7.15
CA GLN A 305 21.92 -25.66 6.09
C GLN A 305 20.64 -26.34 6.57
N VAL A 306 19.60 -26.28 5.73
CA VAL A 306 18.28 -26.86 5.98
C VAL A 306 17.83 -27.62 4.73
N THR A 307 17.23 -28.79 4.94
CA THR A 307 16.66 -29.57 3.84
C THR A 307 15.13 -29.52 3.91
N LEU A 308 14.49 -29.02 2.87
CA LEU A 308 13.05 -28.81 2.78
C LEU A 308 12.44 -29.47 1.53
N PRO A 309 11.15 -29.80 1.52
CA PRO A 309 10.46 -30.22 0.31
C PRO A 309 10.62 -29.16 -0.81
N ARG A 310 10.87 -29.60 -2.04
CA ARG A 310 11.03 -28.69 -3.20
C ARG A 310 9.80 -27.83 -3.42
N SER A 311 8.60 -28.39 -3.27
CA SER A 311 7.33 -27.67 -3.37
C SER A 311 7.24 -26.48 -2.40
N VAL A 312 7.78 -26.63 -1.18
CA VAL A 312 7.80 -25.55 -0.18
C VAL A 312 8.79 -24.45 -0.58
N ILE A 313 10.00 -24.80 -1.05
CA ILE A 313 10.96 -23.82 -1.55
C ILE A 313 10.40 -23.10 -2.79
N CYS A 314 9.79 -23.82 -3.72
CA CYS A 314 9.12 -23.23 -4.88
C CYS A 314 7.99 -22.25 -4.48
N ALA A 315 7.20 -22.59 -3.45
CA ALA A 315 6.17 -21.72 -2.90
C ALA A 315 6.75 -20.44 -2.28
N LEU A 316 7.84 -20.57 -1.54
CA LEU A 316 8.50 -19.46 -0.83
C LEU A 316 9.39 -18.59 -1.73
N ALA A 317 9.99 -19.15 -2.79
CA ALA A 317 10.90 -18.40 -3.66
C ALA A 317 10.17 -17.25 -4.39
N ALA A 318 10.51 -16.03 -4.07
CA ALA A 318 9.99 -14.82 -4.72
C ALA A 318 10.80 -14.45 -5.97
N GLU A 319 12.12 -14.58 -5.88
CA GLU A 319 13.06 -14.22 -6.95
C GLU A 319 14.18 -15.25 -7.09
N LEU A 320 14.54 -15.53 -8.32
CA LEU A 320 15.76 -16.25 -8.71
C LEU A 320 16.75 -15.24 -9.30
N VAL A 321 17.97 -15.22 -8.80
CA VAL A 321 19.05 -14.40 -9.35
C VAL A 321 19.87 -15.21 -10.32
N VAL A 322 19.97 -14.75 -11.57
CA VAL A 322 20.74 -15.35 -12.66
C VAL A 322 21.92 -14.44 -13.01
N PRO A 323 23.14 -14.77 -12.59
CA PRO A 323 24.31 -14.00 -12.95
C PRO A 323 24.67 -14.25 -14.42
N MET A 324 24.66 -13.18 -15.24
CA MET A 324 25.00 -13.27 -16.65
C MET A 324 26.52 -13.40 -16.86
N GLN A 325 26.94 -14.31 -17.74
CA GLN A 325 28.35 -14.51 -18.07
C GLN A 325 28.95 -13.31 -18.82
N THR A 326 28.19 -12.78 -19.76
CA THR A 326 28.62 -11.69 -20.64
C THR A 326 27.64 -10.55 -20.58
N GLN A 327 28.12 -9.33 -20.45
CA GLN A 327 27.29 -8.14 -20.49
C GLN A 327 26.63 -7.96 -21.86
N PRO A 328 25.28 -8.00 -21.96
CA PRO A 328 24.58 -7.94 -23.25
C PRO A 328 24.75 -6.61 -23.98
N SER A 329 24.72 -5.52 -23.25
CA SER A 329 24.90 -4.16 -23.76
C SER A 329 25.42 -3.24 -22.65
N PRO A 330 25.91 -2.03 -22.97
CA PRO A 330 26.36 -1.07 -21.96
C PRO A 330 25.26 -0.70 -20.92
N LEU A 331 23.99 -0.81 -21.26
CA LEU A 331 22.85 -0.59 -20.39
C LEU A 331 22.92 -1.47 -19.12
N PHE A 332 23.30 -2.73 -19.29
CA PHE A 332 23.33 -3.72 -18.21
C PHE A 332 24.58 -3.66 -17.32
N ALA A 333 25.43 -2.66 -17.49
CA ALA A 333 26.53 -2.43 -16.53
C ALA A 333 25.99 -2.02 -15.13
N GLU A 334 24.87 -1.29 -15.09
CA GLU A 334 24.29 -0.73 -13.87
C GLU A 334 22.77 -0.95 -13.79
N THR A 335 22.24 -1.87 -14.62
CA THR A 335 20.80 -2.13 -14.73
C THR A 335 20.54 -3.63 -14.82
N ASP A 336 19.67 -4.14 -13.98
CA ASP A 336 19.20 -5.51 -14.02
C ASP A 336 18.00 -5.65 -14.96
N LEU A 337 17.80 -6.86 -15.48
CA LEU A 337 16.59 -7.23 -16.22
C LEU A 337 15.73 -8.16 -15.36
N LEU A 338 14.45 -7.80 -15.18
CA LEU A 338 13.49 -8.61 -14.44
C LEU A 338 12.48 -9.26 -15.40
N ASP A 339 12.41 -10.58 -15.38
CA ASP A 339 11.35 -11.34 -16.04
C ASP A 339 10.25 -11.67 -15.03
N PHE A 340 9.08 -11.04 -15.20
CA PHE A 340 7.92 -11.30 -14.36
C PHE A 340 7.10 -12.47 -14.87
N PRO A 341 6.60 -13.33 -13.97
CA PRO A 341 5.62 -14.34 -14.35
C PRO A 341 4.39 -13.65 -14.95
N GLY A 342 3.76 -14.30 -15.92
CA GLY A 342 2.64 -13.71 -16.65
C GLY A 342 1.39 -13.56 -15.79
N ALA A 343 0.71 -12.44 -15.96
CA ALA A 343 -0.59 -12.22 -15.35
C ALA A 343 -1.58 -13.29 -15.83
N ARG A 344 -2.32 -13.91 -14.90
CA ARG A 344 -3.21 -15.06 -15.17
C ARG A 344 -4.67 -14.63 -15.17
N ASN A 345 -5.51 -15.39 -15.88
CA ASN A 345 -6.96 -15.19 -15.92
C ASN A 345 -7.60 -15.60 -14.59
N ARG A 346 -8.79 -15.07 -14.28
CA ARG A 346 -9.56 -15.43 -13.10
C ARG A 346 -9.84 -16.93 -13.03
N PHE A 347 -9.96 -17.41 -11.79
CA PHE A 347 -10.48 -18.74 -11.50
C PHE A 347 -12.01 -18.74 -11.68
N GLU A 348 -12.56 -19.67 -12.46
CA GLU A 348 -13.97 -19.65 -12.86
C GLU A 348 -14.90 -20.37 -11.86
N GLN A 349 -14.35 -21.05 -10.85
CA GLN A 349 -15.14 -21.81 -9.87
C GLN A 349 -15.16 -21.09 -8.51
N THR A 350 -16.22 -21.33 -7.72
CA THR A 350 -16.22 -20.84 -6.33
C THR A 350 -15.21 -21.63 -5.49
N LEU A 351 -14.50 -20.96 -4.58
CA LEU A 351 -13.49 -21.59 -3.73
C LEU A 351 -14.06 -22.76 -2.94
N LYS A 352 -15.27 -22.59 -2.39
CA LYS A 352 -15.96 -23.64 -1.65
C LYS A 352 -16.18 -24.91 -2.47
N THR A 353 -16.61 -24.75 -3.73
CA THR A 353 -16.85 -25.89 -4.63
C THR A 353 -15.53 -26.53 -5.06
N ALA A 354 -14.53 -25.70 -5.33
CA ALA A 354 -13.21 -26.12 -5.75
C ALA A 354 -12.51 -26.94 -4.64
N PHE A 355 -12.45 -26.44 -3.42
CA PHE A 355 -11.87 -27.15 -2.28
C PHE A 355 -12.62 -28.41 -1.90
N ALA A 356 -13.95 -28.44 -2.03
CA ALA A 356 -14.74 -29.63 -1.78
C ALA A 356 -14.48 -30.76 -2.80
N LYS A 357 -14.02 -30.41 -4.01
CA LYS A 357 -13.69 -31.36 -5.08
C LYS A 357 -12.30 -31.96 -4.92
N ASP A 358 -11.28 -31.12 -4.84
CA ASP A 358 -9.88 -31.53 -4.70
C ASP A 358 -9.05 -30.33 -4.25
N ALA A 359 -8.88 -30.18 -2.93
CA ALA A 359 -8.14 -29.06 -2.36
C ALA A 359 -6.65 -29.11 -2.72
N ASP A 360 -6.06 -30.30 -2.73
CA ASP A 360 -4.61 -30.48 -2.98
C ASP A 360 -4.24 -30.14 -4.43
N ALA A 361 -5.08 -30.45 -5.39
CA ALA A 361 -4.85 -30.12 -6.80
C ALA A 361 -5.04 -28.61 -7.09
N ILE A 362 -5.95 -27.93 -6.38
CA ILE A 362 -6.34 -26.55 -6.68
C ILE A 362 -5.51 -25.53 -5.91
N LEU A 363 -5.09 -25.86 -4.69
CA LEU A 363 -4.35 -24.96 -3.82
C LEU A 363 -3.04 -24.41 -4.44
N PRO A 364 -2.21 -25.21 -5.15
CA PRO A 364 -1.04 -24.71 -5.85
C PRO A 364 -1.37 -23.66 -6.94
N GLU A 365 -2.47 -23.85 -7.67
CA GLU A 365 -2.90 -22.89 -8.69
C GLU A 365 -3.35 -21.56 -8.07
N LEU A 366 -4.13 -21.61 -7.01
CA LEU A 366 -4.57 -20.42 -6.26
C LEU A 366 -3.38 -19.67 -5.65
N LEU A 367 -2.45 -20.40 -5.02
CA LEU A 367 -1.22 -19.82 -4.48
C LEU A 367 -0.44 -19.08 -5.57
N LEU A 368 -0.26 -19.72 -6.72
CA LEU A 368 0.50 -19.15 -7.83
C LEU A 368 -0.13 -17.85 -8.34
N ARG A 369 -1.47 -17.79 -8.45
CA ARG A 369 -2.20 -16.59 -8.87
C ARG A 369 -2.04 -15.45 -7.88
N GLY A 370 -2.29 -15.73 -6.61
CA GLY A 370 -2.10 -14.74 -5.54
C GLY A 370 -0.67 -14.25 -5.42
N LYS A 371 0.30 -15.16 -5.60
CA LYS A 371 1.73 -14.85 -5.57
C LYS A 371 2.17 -13.95 -6.73
N VAL A 372 1.76 -14.26 -7.96
CA VAL A 372 2.09 -13.45 -9.15
C VAL A 372 1.59 -12.02 -9.02
N ALA A 373 0.33 -11.85 -8.58
CA ALA A 373 -0.24 -10.54 -8.35
C ALA A 373 0.49 -9.79 -7.22
N TYR A 374 0.79 -10.48 -6.11
CA TYR A 374 1.51 -9.89 -4.99
C TYR A 374 2.95 -9.48 -5.34
N LEU A 375 3.67 -10.32 -6.10
CA LEU A 375 5.05 -10.02 -6.50
C LEU A 375 5.13 -8.71 -7.28
N PHE A 376 4.22 -8.46 -8.21
CA PHE A 376 4.20 -7.18 -8.93
C PHE A 376 4.06 -6.00 -7.97
N ASP A 377 3.07 -6.03 -7.08
CA ASP A 377 2.87 -4.99 -6.07
C ASP A 377 4.09 -4.80 -5.15
N ARG A 378 4.70 -5.89 -4.69
CA ARG A 378 5.91 -5.86 -3.87
C ARG A 378 7.04 -5.09 -4.55
N TYR A 379 7.30 -5.37 -5.83
CA TYR A 379 8.36 -4.70 -6.58
C TYR A 379 8.05 -3.24 -6.89
N VAL A 380 6.78 -2.90 -7.10
CA VAL A 380 6.32 -1.51 -7.23
C VAL A 380 6.52 -0.74 -5.93
N GLN A 381 6.06 -1.29 -4.80
CA GLN A 381 6.18 -0.66 -3.49
C GLN A 381 7.64 -0.49 -3.03
N ASN A 382 8.50 -1.44 -3.39
CA ASN A 382 9.93 -1.38 -3.12
C ASN A 382 10.70 -0.49 -4.11
N GLN A 383 10.04 0.14 -5.10
CA GLN A 383 10.68 0.94 -6.15
C GLN A 383 11.74 0.14 -6.94
N GLU A 384 11.51 -1.15 -7.10
CA GLU A 384 12.41 -2.02 -7.85
C GLU A 384 12.11 -2.05 -9.35
N ILE A 385 10.91 -1.67 -9.78
CA ILE A 385 10.55 -1.51 -11.20
C ILE A 385 10.80 -0.06 -11.61
N THR A 386 11.99 0.24 -12.10
CA THR A 386 12.35 1.60 -12.55
C THR A 386 11.92 1.89 -13.97
N SER A 387 11.88 0.88 -14.84
CA SER A 387 11.34 0.96 -16.20
C SER A 387 10.53 -0.29 -16.51
N MET A 388 9.43 -0.15 -17.24
CA MET A 388 8.53 -1.25 -17.59
C MET A 388 8.39 -1.42 -19.10
N LEU A 389 8.70 -2.61 -19.59
CA LEU A 389 8.38 -3.08 -20.93
C LEU A 389 7.09 -3.88 -20.86
N LEU A 390 5.97 -3.26 -21.19
CA LEU A 390 4.66 -3.91 -21.15
C LEU A 390 4.39 -4.58 -22.49
N CYS A 391 4.53 -5.93 -22.54
CA CYS A 391 4.30 -6.76 -23.70
C CYS A 391 2.80 -6.99 -23.91
N VAL A 392 2.29 -6.63 -25.07
CA VAL A 392 0.87 -6.75 -25.42
C VAL A 392 0.73 -7.43 -26.78
N GLN A 393 0.00 -8.56 -26.80
CA GLN A 393 -0.31 -9.27 -28.05
C GLN A 393 -1.67 -8.84 -28.62
N ASP A 394 -2.01 -9.31 -29.82
CA ASP A 394 -3.23 -8.98 -30.56
C ASP A 394 -4.50 -9.66 -30.06
N SER A 395 -4.36 -10.78 -29.35
CA SER A 395 -5.50 -11.55 -28.82
C SER A 395 -5.50 -11.55 -27.31
N ASN A 396 -6.71 -11.40 -26.77
CA ASN A 396 -7.07 -11.59 -25.36
C ASN A 396 -6.20 -10.89 -24.30
N MET A 397 -6.63 -9.70 -24.00
CA MET A 397 -6.32 -9.01 -22.75
C MET A 397 -7.38 -9.39 -21.70
N GLU A 398 -7.59 -10.68 -21.46
CA GLU A 398 -8.59 -11.18 -20.50
C GLU A 398 -8.18 -10.98 -19.03
N THR A 399 -6.95 -10.52 -18.77
CA THR A 399 -6.50 -10.16 -17.43
C THR A 399 -7.19 -8.87 -16.96
N VAL A 400 -8.24 -9.05 -16.19
CA VAL A 400 -9.12 -7.96 -15.72
C VAL A 400 -8.36 -6.93 -14.88
N ASP A 401 -7.34 -7.34 -14.15
CA ASP A 401 -6.65 -6.53 -13.15
C ASP A 401 -5.39 -5.81 -13.70
N LEU A 402 -4.92 -6.15 -14.90
CA LEU A 402 -3.74 -5.55 -15.51
C LEU A 402 -3.80 -4.01 -15.66
N PRO A 403 -4.92 -3.41 -16.09
CA PRO A 403 -5.02 -1.95 -16.15
C PRO A 403 -4.82 -1.27 -14.80
N GLY A 404 -5.38 -1.83 -13.72
CA GLY A 404 -5.21 -1.32 -12.36
C GLY A 404 -3.77 -1.40 -11.87
N LEU A 405 -3.09 -2.51 -12.12
CA LEU A 405 -1.68 -2.70 -11.77
C LEU A 405 -0.77 -1.68 -12.48
N VAL A 406 -0.95 -1.50 -13.80
CA VAL A 406 -0.18 -0.54 -14.59
C VAL A 406 -0.46 0.89 -14.14
N GLN A 407 -1.71 1.24 -13.89
CA GLN A 407 -2.09 2.57 -13.38
C GLN A 407 -1.48 2.83 -11.99
N GLY A 408 -1.50 1.86 -11.08
CA GLY A 408 -0.85 1.96 -9.76
C GLY A 408 0.65 2.19 -9.87
N TRP A 409 1.32 1.49 -10.79
CA TRP A 409 2.74 1.70 -11.07
C TRP A 409 3.01 3.11 -11.64
N ILE A 410 2.19 3.58 -12.62
CA ILE A 410 2.31 4.94 -13.18
C ILE A 410 2.15 5.99 -12.07
N ALA A 411 1.14 5.86 -11.23
CA ALA A 411 0.89 6.79 -10.12
C ALA A 411 2.08 6.85 -9.14
N THR A 412 2.70 5.71 -8.88
CA THR A 412 3.83 5.60 -7.95
C THR A 412 5.14 6.12 -8.54
N THR A 413 5.39 5.93 -9.86
CA THR A 413 6.66 6.24 -10.52
C THR A 413 6.67 7.60 -11.24
N HIS A 414 5.55 7.96 -11.88
CA HIS A 414 5.44 9.16 -12.72
C HIS A 414 4.49 10.22 -12.13
N GLY A 415 3.64 9.83 -11.19
CA GLY A 415 2.64 10.69 -10.58
C GLY A 415 1.22 10.43 -11.07
N GLU A 416 0.26 10.85 -10.26
CA GLU A 416 -1.18 10.62 -10.46
C GLU A 416 -1.81 11.55 -11.51
N THR A 417 -1.17 12.70 -11.77
CA THR A 417 -1.73 13.74 -12.67
C THR A 417 -0.83 13.98 -13.88
N PRO A 418 -1.41 14.44 -15.02
CA PRO A 418 -0.62 14.83 -16.18
C PRO A 418 0.48 15.86 -15.87
N ALA A 419 0.21 16.81 -14.98
CA ALA A 419 1.19 17.82 -14.56
C ALA A 419 2.39 17.21 -13.81
N GLN A 420 2.16 16.27 -12.91
CA GLN A 420 3.22 15.57 -12.20
C GLN A 420 4.08 14.74 -13.16
N ARG A 421 3.47 14.08 -14.14
CA ARG A 421 4.16 13.26 -15.15
C ARG A 421 5.11 14.06 -16.05
N THR A 422 4.99 15.40 -16.13
CA THR A 422 5.97 16.24 -16.86
C THR A 422 7.34 16.29 -16.19
N GLN A 423 7.45 15.93 -14.93
CA GLN A 423 8.67 16.05 -14.14
C GLN A 423 9.59 14.81 -14.28
N THR A 424 9.11 13.76 -14.92
CA THR A 424 9.82 12.49 -15.06
C THR A 424 9.90 12.05 -16.53
N ASP A 425 11.00 11.40 -16.90
CA ASP A 425 11.10 10.73 -18.20
C ASP A 425 10.09 9.57 -18.27
N THR A 426 9.50 9.34 -19.43
CA THR A 426 8.54 8.24 -19.65
C THR A 426 9.26 6.89 -19.61
N ALA A 427 9.13 6.17 -18.49
CA ALA A 427 9.74 4.86 -18.26
C ALA A 427 8.80 3.67 -18.57
N LEU A 428 7.56 3.92 -19.02
CA LEU A 428 6.65 2.93 -19.56
C LEU A 428 6.90 2.76 -21.08
N PHE A 429 7.21 1.56 -21.51
CA PHE A 429 7.39 1.17 -22.91
C PHE A 429 6.28 0.20 -23.29
N TRP A 430 5.37 0.64 -24.17
CA TRP A 430 4.29 -0.19 -24.64
C TRP A 430 4.73 -0.98 -25.88
N VAL A 431 4.95 -2.30 -25.70
CA VAL A 431 5.50 -3.17 -26.76
C VAL A 431 4.40 -4.01 -27.37
N PHE A 432 4.00 -3.69 -28.61
CA PHE A 432 3.09 -4.50 -29.40
C PHE A 432 3.86 -5.69 -29.98
N THR A 433 3.80 -6.82 -29.30
CA THR A 433 4.49 -8.06 -29.69
C THR A 433 3.75 -8.81 -30.79
N LYS A 434 4.41 -9.83 -31.39
CA LYS A 434 3.84 -10.65 -32.46
C LYS A 434 3.40 -9.84 -33.69
N PHE A 435 4.15 -8.78 -34.00
CA PHE A 435 3.86 -7.91 -35.14
C PHE A 435 3.87 -8.66 -36.49
N ASP A 436 4.58 -9.80 -36.57
CA ASP A 436 4.59 -10.71 -37.69
C ASP A 436 3.20 -11.07 -38.23
N LYS A 437 2.23 -11.22 -37.33
CA LYS A 437 0.84 -11.55 -37.70
C LYS A 437 0.15 -10.48 -38.53
N HIS A 438 0.57 -9.23 -38.39
CA HIS A 438 0.00 -8.11 -39.13
C HIS A 438 0.62 -7.89 -40.51
N LEU A 439 1.66 -8.62 -40.82
CA LEU A 439 2.36 -8.55 -42.13
C LEU A 439 1.80 -9.52 -43.17
N GLY A 440 0.89 -10.41 -42.77
CA GLY A 440 0.27 -11.42 -43.65
C GLY A 440 -0.87 -10.88 -44.54
N ASP A 441 -1.25 -11.68 -45.53
CA ASP A 441 -2.34 -11.42 -46.46
C ASP A 441 -3.71 -11.84 -45.89
N SER A 442 -4.16 -11.25 -44.83
CA SER A 442 -5.48 -11.57 -44.23
C SER A 442 -6.57 -10.65 -44.79
N ALA A 443 -7.45 -11.20 -45.63
CA ALA A 443 -8.60 -10.48 -46.17
C ALA A 443 -9.69 -10.16 -45.14
N ALA A 444 -9.62 -10.74 -43.92
CA ALA A 444 -10.63 -10.61 -42.88
C ALA A 444 -10.45 -9.35 -42.02
N GLU A 445 -9.33 -8.63 -42.14
CA GLU A 445 -8.98 -7.55 -41.21
C GLU A 445 -9.37 -6.13 -41.68
N GLY A 446 -10.06 -5.98 -42.82
CA GLY A 446 -10.45 -4.66 -43.36
C GLY A 446 -9.34 -3.95 -44.14
N GLY A 447 -9.45 -2.64 -44.38
CA GLY A 447 -8.42 -1.82 -45.04
C GLY A 447 -7.14 -1.74 -44.22
N ASP A 448 -6.01 -1.40 -44.85
CA ASP A 448 -4.69 -1.41 -44.21
C ASP A 448 -4.57 -0.40 -43.05
N ASP A 449 -5.21 0.76 -43.11
CA ASP A 449 -5.32 1.74 -42.04
C ASP A 449 -6.18 1.24 -40.86
N THR A 450 -7.33 0.63 -41.18
CA THR A 450 -8.28 0.09 -40.18
C THR A 450 -7.67 -1.05 -39.36
N ARG A 451 -6.74 -1.80 -39.91
CA ARG A 451 -6.02 -2.89 -39.22
C ARG A 451 -5.25 -2.36 -38.00
N PHE A 452 -4.48 -1.30 -38.20
CA PHE A 452 -3.64 -0.70 -37.17
C PHE A 452 -4.48 0.08 -36.14
N GLU A 453 -5.52 0.81 -36.59
CA GLU A 453 -6.51 1.42 -35.69
C GLU A 453 -7.15 0.38 -34.76
N ARG A 454 -7.59 -0.73 -35.32
CA ARG A 454 -8.22 -1.81 -34.56
C ARG A 454 -7.26 -2.45 -33.55
N ARG A 455 -5.98 -2.62 -33.96
CA ARG A 455 -4.94 -3.16 -33.08
C ARG A 455 -4.70 -2.28 -31.85
N ILE A 456 -4.51 -0.98 -32.06
CA ILE A 456 -4.27 -0.02 -30.97
C ILE A 456 -5.55 0.19 -30.17
N GLY A 457 -6.70 0.31 -30.85
CA GLY A 457 -8.02 0.43 -30.22
C GLY A 457 -8.28 -0.67 -29.20
N ALA A 458 -8.19 -1.91 -29.62
CA ALA A 458 -8.48 -3.07 -28.78
C ALA A 458 -7.49 -3.26 -27.62
N SER A 459 -6.20 -3.03 -27.86
CA SER A 459 -5.16 -3.35 -26.88
C SER A 459 -4.84 -2.21 -25.92
N LEU A 460 -4.88 -0.95 -26.40
CA LEU A 460 -4.49 0.23 -25.62
C LEU A 460 -5.71 1.04 -25.19
N LEU A 461 -6.52 1.52 -26.16
CA LEU A 461 -7.56 2.49 -25.88
C LEU A 461 -8.76 1.91 -25.12
N GLU A 462 -9.24 0.72 -25.51
CA GLU A 462 -10.43 0.12 -24.89
C GLU A 462 -10.17 -0.37 -23.47
N LYS A 463 -8.97 -0.86 -23.20
CA LYS A 463 -8.61 -1.45 -21.91
C LYS A 463 -8.02 -0.45 -20.92
N PHE A 464 -7.17 0.46 -21.38
CA PHE A 464 -6.42 1.39 -20.53
C PHE A 464 -6.84 2.86 -20.71
N GLY A 465 -7.60 3.18 -21.75
CA GLY A 465 -8.11 4.54 -21.97
C GLY A 465 -9.40 4.88 -21.23
N LYS A 466 -10.01 3.90 -20.53
CA LYS A 466 -11.27 4.06 -19.79
C LYS A 466 -10.96 4.00 -18.29
N GLY A 467 -10.99 5.13 -17.61
CA GLY A 467 -10.74 5.21 -16.17
C GLY A 467 -10.85 6.64 -15.66
N SER A 468 -10.67 6.80 -14.35
CA SER A 468 -10.65 8.12 -13.70
C SER A 468 -9.41 8.94 -14.08
N ASP A 469 -8.32 8.28 -14.47
CA ASP A 469 -7.13 8.91 -15.05
C ASP A 469 -6.93 8.38 -16.49
N PRO A 470 -7.26 9.16 -17.50
CA PRO A 470 -7.11 8.78 -18.90
C PRO A 470 -5.67 8.97 -19.40
N TRP A 471 -4.67 8.41 -18.70
CA TRP A 471 -3.25 8.59 -18.99
C TRP A 471 -2.85 8.23 -20.44
N VAL A 472 -3.59 7.34 -21.10
CA VAL A 472 -3.36 6.98 -22.50
C VAL A 472 -3.63 8.15 -23.43
N THR A 473 -4.71 8.89 -23.18
CA THR A 473 -5.13 10.03 -24.02
C THR A 473 -4.55 11.36 -23.57
N GLU A 474 -4.12 11.44 -22.32
CA GLU A 474 -3.47 12.62 -21.73
C GLU A 474 -2.37 12.19 -20.76
N TRP A 475 -1.18 11.88 -21.31
CA TRP A 475 0.00 11.52 -20.52
C TRP A 475 0.57 12.74 -19.79
N THR A 476 0.80 13.81 -20.53
CA THR A 476 1.15 15.12 -19.99
C THR A 476 0.11 16.15 -20.50
N PRO A 477 0.02 17.36 -19.95
CA PRO A 477 -1.00 18.31 -20.34
C PRO A 477 -1.03 18.53 -21.87
N GLY A 478 -2.15 18.18 -22.49
CA GLY A 478 -2.40 18.29 -23.93
C GLY A 478 -1.66 17.28 -24.82
N ARG A 479 -0.97 16.28 -24.26
CA ARG A 479 -0.25 15.23 -25.02
C ARG A 479 -0.67 13.84 -24.59
N ALA A 480 -1.00 13.00 -25.57
CA ALA A 480 -1.25 11.57 -25.35
C ALA A 480 0.04 10.82 -25.00
N PHE A 481 -0.09 9.62 -24.45
CA PHE A 481 1.00 8.67 -24.33
C PHE A 481 1.48 8.23 -25.70
N ASP A 482 2.77 8.38 -26.01
CA ASP A 482 3.36 8.16 -27.34
C ASP A 482 4.59 7.22 -27.35
N ASN A 483 4.82 6.50 -26.24
CA ASN A 483 5.99 5.59 -26.13
C ASN A 483 5.62 4.14 -26.49
N CYS A 484 5.08 3.95 -27.70
CA CYS A 484 4.69 2.65 -28.24
C CYS A 484 5.71 2.11 -29.25
N PHE A 485 5.84 0.77 -29.32
CA PHE A 485 6.82 0.07 -30.14
C PHE A 485 6.19 -1.14 -30.82
N TRP A 486 6.53 -1.37 -32.10
CA TRP A 486 6.26 -2.64 -32.79
C TRP A 486 7.42 -3.61 -32.54
N LEU A 487 7.09 -4.87 -32.18
CA LEU A 487 8.09 -5.91 -31.97
C LEU A 487 7.71 -7.17 -32.74
N ARG A 488 8.61 -7.59 -33.64
CA ARG A 488 8.56 -8.84 -34.40
C ARG A 488 9.51 -9.85 -33.76
N ASN A 489 9.18 -11.13 -33.87
CA ASN A 489 10.09 -12.20 -33.47
C ASN A 489 10.75 -12.82 -34.72
N PRO A 490 12.04 -12.55 -35.00
CA PRO A 490 12.74 -13.16 -36.17
C PRO A 490 12.82 -14.69 -36.12
N ASN A 491 12.62 -15.32 -34.95
CA ASN A 491 12.56 -16.77 -34.83
C ASN A 491 11.18 -17.35 -35.22
N TYR A 492 10.19 -16.50 -35.47
CA TYR A 492 8.90 -16.92 -35.99
C TYR A 492 8.93 -16.86 -37.53
N PHE A 493 8.99 -18.03 -38.16
CA PHE A 493 9.19 -18.13 -39.60
C PHE A 493 7.97 -17.65 -40.39
N VAL A 494 8.16 -16.61 -41.17
CA VAL A 494 7.16 -16.07 -42.10
C VAL A 494 7.65 -16.33 -43.53
N GLU A 495 7.71 -17.61 -43.93
CA GLU A 495 8.25 -18.07 -45.24
C GLU A 495 7.62 -17.37 -46.45
N GLY A 496 6.36 -16.96 -46.36
CA GLY A 496 5.68 -16.20 -47.40
C GLY A 496 6.19 -14.77 -47.57
N LEU A 497 6.93 -14.20 -46.60
CA LEU A 497 7.38 -12.83 -46.59
C LEU A 497 8.90 -12.70 -46.64
N ILE A 498 9.61 -13.54 -45.91
CA ILE A 498 11.06 -13.47 -45.71
C ILE A 498 11.75 -14.72 -46.28
N GLU A 499 12.93 -14.54 -46.83
CA GLU A 499 13.85 -15.62 -47.22
C GLU A 499 14.85 -15.86 -46.08
N TYR A 500 15.13 -17.16 -45.84
CA TYR A 500 16.01 -17.61 -44.76
C TYR A 500 17.23 -18.37 -45.34
N ASP A 501 18.36 -18.32 -44.62
CA ASP A 501 19.52 -19.15 -44.92
C ASP A 501 19.39 -20.57 -44.33
N ALA A 502 20.41 -21.41 -44.53
CA ALA A 502 20.45 -22.77 -44.01
C ALA A 502 20.49 -22.81 -42.44
N ALA A 503 20.85 -21.72 -41.81
CA ALA A 503 20.86 -21.53 -40.33
C ALA A 503 19.59 -20.85 -39.82
N TRP A 504 18.59 -20.71 -40.66
CA TRP A 504 17.31 -20.04 -40.37
C TRP A 504 17.43 -18.56 -40.01
N ARG A 505 18.49 -17.89 -40.49
CA ARG A 505 18.62 -16.44 -40.38
C ARG A 505 17.92 -15.77 -41.55
N GLU A 506 17.27 -14.65 -41.26
CA GLU A 506 16.61 -13.82 -42.27
C GLU A 506 17.64 -13.19 -43.22
N ILE A 507 17.49 -13.43 -44.53
CA ILE A 507 18.39 -12.90 -45.55
C ILE A 507 17.84 -11.62 -46.17
N ARG A 508 16.55 -11.67 -46.60
CA ARG A 508 15.89 -10.54 -47.26
C ARG A 508 14.37 -10.71 -47.24
N ILE A 509 13.67 -9.60 -47.42
CA ILE A 509 12.27 -9.59 -47.76
C ILE A 509 12.11 -10.07 -49.20
N ARG A 510 11.12 -10.92 -49.51
CA ARG A 510 10.83 -11.40 -50.86
C ARG A 510 10.41 -10.22 -51.73
N SER A 511 11.01 -10.12 -52.95
CA SER A 511 10.74 -8.97 -53.82
C SER A 511 9.29 -8.88 -54.27
N GLU A 512 8.59 -10.01 -54.41
CA GLU A 512 7.16 -10.05 -54.71
C GLU A 512 6.27 -9.51 -53.59
N LYS A 513 6.79 -9.35 -52.38
CA LYS A 513 6.07 -8.81 -51.23
C LYS A 513 6.40 -7.36 -50.90
N GLU A 514 7.40 -6.78 -51.52
CA GLU A 514 7.83 -5.40 -51.29
C GLU A 514 6.72 -4.40 -51.55
N ALA A 515 5.94 -4.56 -52.64
CA ALA A 515 4.80 -3.68 -52.95
C ALA A 515 3.72 -3.77 -51.87
N ARG A 516 3.43 -4.99 -51.40
CA ARG A 516 2.44 -5.18 -50.32
C ARG A 516 2.89 -4.58 -48.99
N LEU A 517 4.16 -4.71 -48.67
CA LEU A 517 4.72 -4.08 -47.47
C LEU A 517 4.69 -2.55 -47.54
N ALA A 518 4.91 -1.97 -48.72
CA ALA A 518 4.79 -0.53 -48.94
C ALA A 518 3.35 -0.05 -48.72
N GLU A 519 2.33 -0.81 -49.17
CA GLU A 519 0.91 -0.52 -48.86
C GLU A 519 0.62 -0.59 -47.36
N LEU A 520 1.07 -1.65 -46.67
CA LEU A 520 0.90 -1.83 -45.24
C LEU A 520 1.60 -0.70 -44.43
N ARG A 521 2.81 -0.31 -44.89
CA ARG A 521 3.52 0.84 -44.31
C ARG A 521 2.71 2.13 -44.43
N ALA A 522 2.20 2.40 -45.64
CA ALA A 522 1.37 3.57 -45.87
C ALA A 522 0.10 3.55 -44.99
N GLY A 523 -0.56 2.38 -44.91
CA GLY A 523 -1.73 2.20 -44.01
C GLY A 523 -1.39 2.37 -42.56
N CYS A 524 -0.27 1.84 -42.08
CA CYS A 524 0.18 2.04 -40.70
C CYS A 524 0.44 3.52 -40.41
N LEU A 525 1.17 4.19 -41.27
CA LEU A 525 1.54 5.61 -41.08
C LEU A 525 0.35 6.57 -41.29
N SER A 526 -0.70 6.16 -41.99
CA SER A 526 -1.92 6.96 -42.12
C SER A 526 -2.90 6.80 -40.97
N ALA A 527 -2.73 5.76 -40.13
CA ALA A 527 -3.60 5.46 -39.00
C ALA A 527 -3.49 6.53 -37.90
N PRO A 528 -4.58 7.23 -37.52
CA PRO A 528 -4.54 8.32 -36.53
C PRO A 528 -4.02 7.88 -35.17
N SER A 529 -4.34 6.64 -34.72
CA SER A 529 -3.84 6.12 -33.45
C SER A 529 -2.33 5.84 -33.49
N VAL A 530 -1.79 5.44 -34.64
CA VAL A 530 -0.33 5.28 -34.80
C VAL A 530 0.36 6.63 -34.69
N GLN A 531 -0.15 7.65 -35.39
CA GLN A 531 0.38 9.01 -35.33
C GLN A 531 0.31 9.63 -33.93
N ARG A 532 -0.66 9.20 -33.13
CA ARG A 532 -0.88 9.74 -31.78
C ARG A 532 -0.05 9.05 -30.72
N HIS A 533 0.19 7.72 -30.86
CA HIS A 533 0.76 6.89 -29.78
C HIS A 533 2.19 6.39 -30.06
N PHE A 534 2.75 6.72 -31.22
CA PHE A 534 4.15 6.44 -31.53
C PHE A 534 4.91 7.76 -31.70
N ALA A 535 5.96 7.96 -30.96
CA ALA A 535 6.77 9.20 -31.04
C ALA A 535 7.41 9.35 -32.43
N GLU A 536 7.83 8.24 -33.06
CA GLU A 536 8.47 8.18 -34.36
C GLU A 536 7.87 6.99 -35.17
N PRO A 537 6.67 7.16 -35.76
CA PRO A 537 5.97 6.05 -36.42
C PRO A 537 6.76 5.38 -37.54
N GLU A 538 7.47 6.16 -38.36
CA GLU A 538 8.30 5.63 -39.45
C GLU A 538 9.47 4.80 -38.93
N ALA A 539 10.21 5.32 -37.96
CA ALA A 539 11.34 4.61 -37.36
C ALA A 539 10.89 3.32 -36.67
N ALA A 540 9.72 3.34 -35.97
CA ALA A 540 9.16 2.17 -35.34
C ALA A 540 8.78 1.07 -36.35
N TRP A 541 8.21 1.45 -37.50
CA TRP A 541 7.92 0.51 -38.58
C TRP A 541 9.20 -0.08 -39.19
N ASP A 542 10.14 0.78 -39.59
CA ASP A 542 11.37 0.37 -40.26
C ASP A 542 12.23 -0.52 -39.33
N ALA A 543 12.27 -0.22 -38.01
CA ALA A 543 12.92 -1.05 -37.00
C ALA A 543 12.28 -2.43 -36.86
N ALA A 544 10.96 -2.51 -36.85
CA ALA A 544 10.25 -3.80 -36.74
C ALA A 544 10.53 -4.72 -37.94
N LEU A 545 10.79 -4.14 -39.10
CA LEU A 545 11.14 -4.89 -40.33
C LEU A 545 12.65 -5.13 -40.51
N ALA A 546 13.49 -4.60 -39.62
CA ALA A 546 14.92 -4.88 -39.63
C ALA A 546 15.17 -6.39 -39.50
N LEU A 547 15.94 -6.95 -40.44
CA LEU A 547 16.21 -8.39 -40.51
C LEU A 547 17.03 -8.84 -39.29
N ASN A 548 16.65 -9.99 -38.73
CA ASN A 548 17.26 -10.60 -37.53
C ASN A 548 17.21 -9.74 -36.26
N ASP A 549 16.58 -8.58 -36.31
CA ASP A 549 16.41 -7.66 -35.18
C ASP A 549 14.95 -7.52 -34.73
N GLY A 550 14.05 -7.25 -35.64
CA GLY A 550 12.59 -7.18 -35.38
C GLY A 550 12.16 -6.03 -34.51
N GLY A 551 12.97 -4.96 -34.33
CA GLY A 551 12.69 -3.78 -33.55
C GLY A 551 13.38 -3.74 -32.18
N VAL A 552 14.15 -4.77 -31.83
CA VAL A 552 14.83 -4.87 -30.52
C VAL A 552 15.87 -3.77 -30.33
N SER A 553 16.73 -3.53 -31.32
CA SER A 553 17.77 -2.50 -31.22
C SER A 553 17.17 -1.10 -31.05
N TYR A 554 16.09 -0.78 -31.75
CA TYR A 554 15.39 0.48 -31.61
C TYR A 554 14.79 0.65 -30.19
N LEU A 555 14.20 -0.41 -29.65
CA LEU A 555 13.67 -0.43 -28.28
C LEU A 555 14.80 -0.22 -27.26
N MET A 556 15.94 -0.90 -27.43
CA MET A 556 17.12 -0.79 -26.57
C MET A 556 17.70 0.62 -26.57
N ASP A 557 17.81 1.26 -27.73
CA ASP A 557 18.29 2.64 -27.86
C ASP A 557 17.41 3.64 -27.10
N ARG A 558 16.10 3.42 -27.15
CA ARG A 558 15.14 4.25 -26.40
C ARG A 558 15.23 3.98 -24.89
N LEU A 559 15.34 2.72 -24.51
CA LEU A 559 15.48 2.31 -23.12
C LEU A 559 16.74 2.90 -22.48
N ALA A 560 17.88 2.86 -23.19
CA ALA A 560 19.14 3.41 -22.73
C ALA A 560 19.11 4.93 -22.46
N ARG A 561 18.18 5.67 -23.07
CA ARG A 561 18.00 7.11 -22.80
C ARG A 561 17.35 7.38 -21.46
N VAL A 562 16.50 6.47 -20.99
CA VAL A 562 15.70 6.59 -19.74
C VAL A 562 16.38 5.91 -18.57
N CYS A 563 17.00 4.76 -18.79
CA CYS A 563 17.70 4.00 -17.75
C CYS A 563 19.05 4.67 -17.40
N LYS A 564 18.97 5.69 -16.57
CA LYS A 564 20.13 6.39 -16.02
C LYS A 564 20.10 6.25 -14.51
N PRO A 565 21.19 5.86 -13.84
CA PRO A 565 21.23 5.70 -12.38
C PRO A 565 20.67 6.90 -11.61
N ASP A 566 20.99 8.12 -12.07
CA ASP A 566 20.49 9.36 -11.46
C ASP A 566 18.95 9.48 -11.50
N ALA A 567 18.28 8.87 -12.47
CA ALA A 567 16.82 8.93 -12.55
C ALA A 567 16.17 8.17 -11.38
N LYS A 568 16.67 6.98 -11.05
CA LYS A 568 16.22 6.18 -9.90
C LYS A 568 16.46 6.93 -8.58
N LEU A 569 17.66 7.48 -8.40
CA LEU A 569 18.01 8.21 -7.18
C LEU A 569 17.12 9.44 -6.99
N ARG A 570 16.84 10.21 -8.06
CA ARG A 570 15.90 11.34 -7.99
C ARG A 570 14.49 10.88 -7.62
N GLN A 571 14.02 9.76 -8.17
CA GLN A 571 12.70 9.20 -7.86
C GLN A 571 12.62 8.78 -6.39
N ILE A 572 13.64 8.08 -5.87
CA ILE A 572 13.68 7.65 -4.46
C ILE A 572 13.72 8.88 -3.55
N ARG A 573 14.53 9.90 -3.87
CA ARG A 573 14.60 11.15 -3.11
C ARG A 573 13.24 11.83 -3.04
N ALA A 574 12.57 12.02 -4.16
CA ALA A 574 11.24 12.63 -4.20
C ALA A 574 10.20 11.85 -3.35
N GLN A 575 10.31 10.51 -3.30
CA GLN A 575 9.45 9.70 -2.44
C GLN A 575 9.83 9.82 -0.95
N LEU A 576 11.12 9.94 -0.63
CA LEU A 576 11.60 10.16 0.73
C LEU A 576 11.16 11.51 1.26
N ASP A 577 11.28 12.57 0.44
CA ASP A 577 10.82 13.93 0.77
C ASP A 577 9.32 13.94 1.08
N LYS A 578 8.53 13.20 0.29
CA LYS A 578 7.09 13.04 0.51
C LYS A 578 6.77 12.35 1.83
N VAL A 579 7.56 11.35 2.22
CA VAL A 579 7.44 10.67 3.51
C VAL A 579 7.79 11.63 4.64
N ALA A 580 8.94 12.29 4.58
CA ALA A 580 9.41 13.20 5.61
C ALA A 580 8.44 14.38 5.82
N GLU A 581 7.96 14.99 4.73
CA GLU A 581 6.99 16.07 4.77
C GLU A 581 5.63 15.61 5.35
N GLY A 582 5.13 14.43 4.95
CA GLY A 582 3.91 13.88 5.51
C GLY A 582 3.99 13.65 7.03
N LEU A 583 5.14 13.17 7.52
CA LEU A 583 5.38 13.00 8.95
C LEU A 583 5.53 14.33 9.68
N ARG A 584 6.22 15.30 9.06
CA ARG A 584 6.36 16.65 9.58
C ARG A 584 5.01 17.32 9.76
N LEU A 585 4.16 17.29 8.74
CA LEU A 585 2.81 17.87 8.80
C LEU A 585 1.92 17.20 9.86
N ALA A 586 2.08 15.89 10.07
CA ALA A 586 1.33 15.17 11.09
C ALA A 586 1.74 15.55 12.52
N LEU A 587 3.04 15.87 12.73
CA LEU A 587 3.60 16.18 14.06
C LEU A 587 3.60 17.68 14.37
N ALA A 588 3.65 18.55 13.36
CA ALA A 588 3.74 19.99 13.52
C ALA A 588 2.65 20.61 14.44
N PRO A 589 1.39 20.13 14.44
CA PRO A 589 0.34 20.66 15.31
C PRO A 589 0.64 20.54 16.82
N PHE A 590 1.57 19.65 17.21
CA PHE A 590 1.94 19.41 18.60
C PHE A 590 3.16 20.22 19.06
N TYR A 591 3.83 20.94 18.12
CA TYR A 591 5.01 21.75 18.41
C TYR A 591 4.67 23.22 18.54
N VAL A 592 5.19 23.84 19.57
CA VAL A 592 5.04 25.29 19.80
C VAL A 592 6.36 26.00 19.50
N SER A 593 6.35 26.83 18.45
CA SER A 593 7.49 27.68 18.07
C SER A 593 7.58 28.93 18.94
N ASP A 594 8.79 29.39 19.22
CA ASP A 594 9.06 30.62 19.97
C ASP A 594 8.74 31.91 19.16
N ASP A 595 8.73 31.83 17.82
CA ASP A 595 8.42 32.95 16.93
C ASP A 595 6.93 32.98 16.55
N VAL A 596 6.15 33.65 17.35
CA VAL A 596 4.69 33.75 17.20
C VAL A 596 4.29 34.59 15.98
N GLU A 597 5.02 35.71 15.73
CA GLU A 597 4.65 36.63 14.65
C GLU A 597 4.89 35.99 13.27
N ALA A 598 6.01 35.29 13.10
CA ALA A 598 6.30 34.57 11.88
C ALA A 598 5.27 33.43 11.66
N ARG A 599 4.91 32.69 12.72
CA ARG A 599 3.92 31.62 12.65
C ARG A 599 2.53 32.12 12.27
N VAL A 600 2.10 33.26 12.82
CA VAL A 600 0.81 33.91 12.46
C VAL A 600 0.83 34.33 10.98
N ALA A 601 1.93 34.91 10.51
CA ALA A 601 2.06 35.32 9.10
C ALA A 601 1.98 34.12 8.14
N GLU A 602 2.71 33.04 8.42
CA GLU A 602 2.68 31.80 7.66
C GLU A 602 1.28 31.17 7.60
N LYS A 603 0.60 31.10 8.76
CA LYS A 603 -0.76 30.54 8.86
C LYS A 603 -1.78 31.39 8.11
N LYS A 604 -1.64 32.71 8.10
CA LYS A 604 -2.50 33.60 7.29
C LYS A 604 -2.31 33.38 5.80
N GLU A 605 -1.08 33.19 5.33
CA GLU A 605 -0.86 32.79 3.93
C GLU A 605 -1.53 31.46 3.59
N ALA A 606 -1.46 30.48 4.49
CA ALA A 606 -2.13 29.20 4.31
C ALA A 606 -3.67 29.37 4.29
N ALA A 607 -4.22 30.19 5.18
CA ALA A 607 -5.65 30.52 5.16
C ALA A 607 -6.11 31.13 3.85
N HIS A 608 -5.33 32.07 3.29
CA HIS A 608 -5.65 32.69 1.99
C HIS A 608 -5.64 31.65 0.86
N ARG A 609 -4.64 30.76 0.80
CA ARG A 609 -4.62 29.67 -0.19
C ARG A 609 -5.86 28.79 -0.13
N VAL A 610 -6.29 28.44 1.10
CA VAL A 610 -7.51 27.64 1.31
C VAL A 610 -8.76 28.39 0.83
N ILE A 611 -8.85 29.68 1.15
CA ILE A 611 -9.99 30.53 0.75
C ILE A 611 -10.07 30.65 -0.77
N ASP A 612 -8.94 30.89 -1.45
CA ASP A 612 -8.86 31.02 -2.90
C ASP A 612 -9.35 29.75 -3.60
N ASP A 613 -8.92 28.57 -3.14
CA ASP A 613 -9.35 27.27 -3.67
C ASP A 613 -10.85 27.01 -3.39
N LEU A 614 -11.34 27.38 -2.21
CA LEU A 614 -12.75 27.22 -1.85
C LEU A 614 -13.65 28.19 -2.59
N GLU A 615 -13.15 29.36 -3.03
CA GLU A 615 -13.89 30.29 -3.89
C GLU A 615 -14.19 29.65 -5.25
N GLU A 616 -13.27 28.83 -5.78
CA GLU A 616 -13.54 28.03 -6.97
C GLU A 616 -14.67 27.01 -6.74
N ALA A 617 -14.69 26.34 -5.57
CA ALA A 617 -15.78 25.45 -5.19
C ALA A 617 -17.13 26.17 -5.06
N LEU A 618 -17.14 27.38 -4.51
CA LEU A 618 -18.32 28.22 -4.41
C LEU A 618 -18.84 28.58 -5.80
N THR A 619 -17.98 29.07 -6.70
CA THR A 619 -18.30 29.44 -8.08
C THR A 619 -18.91 28.28 -8.87
N ARG A 620 -18.49 27.05 -8.57
CA ARG A 620 -19.02 25.80 -9.13
C ARG A 620 -20.27 25.29 -8.41
N HIS A 621 -20.83 26.03 -7.47
CA HIS A 621 -21.94 25.61 -6.59
C HIS A 621 -21.69 24.30 -5.81
N ARG A 622 -20.45 24.06 -5.37
CA ARG A 622 -20.02 22.84 -4.67
C ARG A 622 -19.61 23.07 -3.23
N PHE A 623 -19.64 24.29 -2.74
CA PHE A 623 -19.22 24.61 -1.36
C PHE A 623 -19.95 23.79 -0.29
N GLY A 624 -21.29 23.61 -0.42
CA GLY A 624 -22.05 22.74 0.48
C GLY A 624 -21.60 21.27 0.43
N ALA A 625 -21.15 20.76 -0.74
CA ALA A 625 -20.61 19.42 -0.86
C ALA A 625 -19.21 19.29 -0.24
N VAL A 626 -18.41 20.35 -0.25
CA VAL A 626 -17.14 20.40 0.51
C VAL A 626 -17.43 20.30 2.00
N LEU A 627 -18.36 21.10 2.53
CA LEU A 627 -18.74 21.05 3.95
C LEU A 627 -19.21 19.64 4.36
N ALA A 628 -20.05 19.02 3.53
CA ALA A 628 -20.49 17.65 3.76
C ALA A 628 -19.33 16.63 3.76
N ALA A 629 -18.34 16.84 2.88
CA ALA A 629 -17.15 15.97 2.80
C ALA A 629 -16.18 16.17 4.00
N LEU A 630 -16.21 17.33 4.65
CA LEU A 630 -15.45 17.63 5.85
C LEU A 630 -16.19 17.19 7.14
N GLY A 631 -17.47 16.85 7.04
CA GLY A 631 -18.28 16.33 8.14
C GLY A 631 -18.09 14.83 8.38
N VAL A 632 -18.93 14.27 9.24
CA VAL A 632 -18.96 12.84 9.58
C VAL A 632 -20.37 12.29 9.47
N ASP A 633 -20.46 11.03 9.05
CA ASP A 633 -21.73 10.30 8.94
C ASP A 633 -22.07 9.61 10.27
N GLN A 634 -23.35 9.72 10.69
CA GLN A 634 -23.81 9.11 11.93
C GLN A 634 -23.74 7.57 11.92
N ASP A 635 -23.99 6.92 10.77
CA ASP A 635 -24.00 5.47 10.66
C ASP A 635 -22.57 4.90 10.84
N GLU A 636 -21.55 5.64 10.36
CA GLU A 636 -20.14 5.27 10.58
C GLU A 636 -19.79 5.34 12.07
N ILE A 637 -20.28 6.36 12.81
CA ILE A 637 -20.09 6.48 14.25
C ILE A 637 -20.83 5.37 14.98
N GLU A 638 -22.13 5.14 14.71
CA GLU A 638 -22.95 4.14 15.38
C GLU A 638 -22.32 2.74 15.31
N SER A 639 -21.80 2.38 14.14
CA SER A 639 -21.17 1.09 13.91
C SER A 639 -19.96 0.81 14.83
N ARG A 640 -19.31 1.85 15.35
CA ARG A 640 -18.08 1.73 16.16
C ARG A 640 -18.28 2.01 17.65
N ILE A 641 -19.17 2.93 18.03
CA ILE A 641 -19.38 3.28 19.45
C ILE A 641 -20.27 2.27 20.21
N GLY A 642 -21.00 1.42 19.49
CA GLY A 642 -21.86 0.39 20.10
C GLY A 642 -21.09 -0.71 20.84
N ARG A 643 -19.76 -0.73 20.74
CA ARG A 643 -18.90 -1.74 21.38
C ARG A 643 -17.68 -1.11 22.02
N VAL A 644 -17.45 -1.45 23.27
CA VAL A 644 -16.24 -1.03 24.00
C VAL A 644 -15.15 -2.10 23.78
N PRO A 645 -13.99 -1.75 23.20
CA PRO A 645 -12.87 -2.68 23.07
C PRO A 645 -12.38 -3.14 24.45
N SER A 646 -11.84 -4.36 24.52
CA SER A 646 -11.32 -4.90 25.80
C SER A 646 -10.08 -4.18 26.32
N SER A 647 -9.41 -3.39 25.50
CA SER A 647 -8.33 -2.47 25.89
C SER A 647 -8.83 -1.26 26.69
N VAL A 648 -10.15 -1.05 26.74
CA VAL A 648 -10.79 0.08 27.44
C VAL A 648 -11.64 -0.45 28.59
N ARG A 649 -11.40 0.07 29.79
CA ARG A 649 -12.22 -0.21 30.96
C ARG A 649 -13.14 0.97 31.22
N ILE A 650 -14.45 0.77 31.12
CA ILE A 650 -15.44 1.78 31.45
C ILE A 650 -15.55 1.91 32.98
N THR A 651 -15.36 3.10 33.47
CA THR A 651 -15.56 3.46 34.88
C THR A 651 -16.83 4.31 35.00
N SER A 652 -17.74 3.93 35.88
CA SER A 652 -18.95 4.73 36.16
C SER A 652 -18.59 6.05 36.82
N ALA A 653 -19.16 7.16 36.36
CA ALA A 653 -18.90 8.53 36.90
C ALA A 653 -19.29 8.74 38.38
N VAL A 654 -19.98 7.78 39.00
CA VAL A 654 -20.48 7.89 40.40
C VAL A 654 -19.39 7.81 41.46
N SER A 655 -18.11 7.62 41.11
CA SER A 655 -17.02 7.37 42.07
C SER A 655 -16.20 8.61 42.50
N GLN A 656 -16.48 9.82 41.98
CA GLN A 656 -15.65 11.01 42.32
C GLN A 656 -16.34 12.09 43.16
N GLY A 657 -17.46 11.79 43.80
CA GLY A 657 -18.14 12.75 44.70
C GLY A 657 -18.39 12.17 46.10
N GLY A 658 -17.51 12.49 47.07
CA GLY A 658 -17.81 12.38 48.48
C GLY A 658 -17.07 11.29 49.26
N GLN A 659 -15.93 11.65 49.84
CA GLN A 659 -15.45 11.04 51.06
C GLN A 659 -16.45 11.27 52.18
N VAL A 660 -17.32 10.30 52.48
CA VAL A 660 -18.03 10.23 53.74
C VAL A 660 -17.46 9.06 54.51
N ALA A 661 -16.95 9.38 55.70
CA ALA A 661 -16.35 8.43 56.62
C ALA A 661 -17.25 7.23 56.90
N ALA A 662 -16.71 6.03 56.79
CA ALA A 662 -17.41 4.81 57.14
C ALA A 662 -17.63 4.66 58.67
N PRO A 663 -18.84 4.29 59.16
CA PRO A 663 -19.02 3.82 60.49
C PRO A 663 -18.57 2.37 60.60
N GLY A 664 -17.91 2.05 61.72
CA GLY A 664 -17.32 0.76 62.01
C GLY A 664 -18.35 -0.41 62.08
N PRO A 665 -17.87 -1.65 61.92
CA PRO A 665 -18.74 -2.81 61.77
C PRO A 665 -19.37 -3.23 63.10
N SER A 666 -20.71 -3.31 63.14
CA SER A 666 -21.45 -3.98 64.20
C SER A 666 -21.52 -5.50 63.87
N ALA A 667 -21.18 -6.29 64.89
CA ALA A 667 -21.20 -7.74 64.86
C ALA A 667 -22.63 -8.30 64.76
N GLY A 668 -22.85 -9.16 63.80
CA GLY A 668 -24.05 -10.02 63.67
C GLY A 668 -23.66 -11.51 63.69
N PRO A 669 -24.51 -12.44 64.11
CA PRO A 669 -24.12 -13.71 64.70
C PRO A 669 -23.73 -14.82 63.73
N ALA A 670 -22.81 -15.65 64.23
CA ALA A 670 -22.21 -16.75 63.55
C ALA A 670 -23.21 -17.91 63.18
N THR A 671 -23.10 -18.42 62.03
CA THR A 671 -23.67 -19.68 61.57
C THR A 671 -22.59 -20.78 61.51
N PRO A 672 -22.86 -22.00 61.95
CA PRO A 672 -21.80 -22.98 62.23
C PRO A 672 -21.21 -23.68 60.99
N ALA A 673 -19.94 -24.00 61.10
CA ALA A 673 -19.14 -24.70 60.13
C ALA A 673 -19.51 -26.17 60.04
N ARG A 674 -19.53 -26.70 58.80
CA ARG A 674 -19.67 -28.10 58.44
C ARG A 674 -18.29 -28.76 58.43
N PRO A 675 -18.14 -29.99 59.00
CA PRO A 675 -16.83 -30.61 59.15
C PRO A 675 -16.26 -31.20 57.83
N PRO A 676 -14.93 -31.37 57.73
CA PRO A 676 -14.27 -31.88 56.53
C PRO A 676 -14.30 -33.40 56.49
N ARG A 677 -14.37 -33.96 55.26
CA ARG A 677 -14.18 -35.41 55.01
C ARG A 677 -12.68 -35.72 54.80
N PRO A 678 -12.21 -36.89 55.26
CA PRO A 678 -10.81 -37.25 55.32
C PRO A 678 -10.21 -37.69 53.97
N GLY A 679 -8.92 -37.40 53.82
CA GLY A 679 -8.17 -37.63 52.68
C GLY A 679 -7.59 -39.00 52.48
N LEU A 680 -6.97 -39.21 51.35
CA LEU A 680 -6.07 -40.34 51.07
C LEU A 680 -4.65 -39.79 50.82
N GLN A 681 -3.75 -40.20 51.74
CA GLN A 681 -2.31 -40.02 51.63
C GLN A 681 -1.71 -40.92 50.54
N ARG A 682 -0.73 -40.46 49.82
CA ARG A 682 0.35 -41.27 49.25
C ARG A 682 1.70 -40.57 49.43
N PRO A 683 2.75 -41.33 49.71
CA PRO A 683 3.98 -40.85 50.29
C PRO A 683 5.17 -40.75 49.33
N GLY A 684 6.15 -39.97 49.78
CA GLY A 684 7.56 -40.16 49.45
C GLY A 684 8.06 -39.46 48.21
N GLY A 685 9.05 -38.67 48.20
CA GLY A 685 10.31 -38.60 48.81
C GLY A 685 11.25 -37.86 47.91
N GLY A 686 12.16 -37.08 48.47
CA GLY A 686 13.34 -36.65 47.69
C GLY A 686 13.68 -35.17 47.76
N THR A 687 14.35 -34.82 48.82
CA THR A 687 15.18 -33.60 48.95
C THR A 687 16.32 -33.61 47.97
N ARG A 688 16.53 -32.47 47.24
CA ARG A 688 17.81 -32.15 46.66
C ARG A 688 18.11 -30.66 46.84
N PRO A 689 19.38 -30.26 46.92
CA PRO A 689 19.78 -29.03 47.54
C PRO A 689 19.82 -27.83 46.60
N ARG A 690 19.69 -26.71 47.26
CA ARG A 690 19.79 -25.33 46.77
C ARG A 690 21.20 -25.08 46.20
N ALA A 691 21.31 -24.67 44.96
CA ALA A 691 22.48 -24.04 44.40
C ALA A 691 22.16 -22.56 44.18
N GLU A 692 22.91 -21.71 44.85
CA GLU A 692 22.91 -20.26 44.62
C GLU A 692 23.65 -19.99 43.30
N ALA A 693 23.01 -19.29 42.39
CA ALA A 693 23.69 -18.66 41.29
C ALA A 693 23.20 -17.22 41.19
N ASN A 694 24.08 -16.28 41.44
CA ASN A 694 23.93 -14.88 41.17
C ASN A 694 23.72 -14.68 39.64
N ALA A 695 22.61 -14.10 39.24
CA ALA A 695 22.45 -13.46 37.94
C ALA A 695 21.83 -12.08 38.18
N GLU A 696 22.55 -11.08 37.73
CA GLU A 696 22.07 -9.70 37.66
C GLU A 696 20.82 -9.65 36.79
N PRO A 697 19.82 -8.78 37.11
CA PRO A 697 18.64 -8.68 36.30
C PRO A 697 18.92 -7.75 35.12
N ASP A 698 18.93 -8.32 33.93
CA ASP A 698 18.79 -7.58 32.67
C ASP A 698 17.40 -6.93 32.69
N ALA A 699 17.39 -5.60 32.75
CA ALA A 699 16.16 -4.81 32.75
C ALA A 699 15.59 -4.70 31.32
N THR A 700 14.95 -5.73 30.85
CA THR A 700 14.00 -5.62 29.74
C THR A 700 12.64 -5.30 30.35
N THR A 701 12.28 -4.05 30.30
CA THR A 701 10.97 -3.54 30.71
C THR A 701 9.90 -4.16 29.80
N GLN A 702 9.20 -5.18 30.29
CA GLN A 702 7.99 -5.69 29.67
C GLN A 702 6.91 -4.62 29.84
N THR A 703 6.55 -3.92 28.76
CA THR A 703 5.34 -3.10 28.71
C THR A 703 4.13 -4.03 28.70
N VAL A 704 3.51 -4.19 29.86
CA VAL A 704 2.16 -4.73 29.98
C VAL A 704 1.24 -3.72 29.28
N PRO A 705 0.33 -4.11 28.37
CA PRO A 705 -0.61 -3.17 27.75
C PRO A 705 -1.42 -2.49 28.84
N GLU A 706 -1.31 -1.17 28.94
CA GLU A 706 -1.99 -0.36 29.92
C GLU A 706 -3.49 -0.31 29.57
N ILE A 707 -4.33 -0.91 30.39
CA ILE A 707 -5.79 -0.86 30.23
C ILE A 707 -6.23 0.57 30.50
N ARG A 708 -6.63 1.30 29.47
CA ARG A 708 -7.10 2.66 29.56
C ARG A 708 -8.47 2.70 30.28
N SER A 709 -8.54 3.39 31.40
CA SER A 709 -9.80 3.60 32.13
C SER A 709 -10.43 4.92 31.70
N THR A 710 -11.69 4.89 31.23
CA THR A 710 -12.43 6.08 30.77
C THR A 710 -13.93 5.92 31.07
N THR A 711 -14.69 7.00 30.98
CA THR A 711 -16.15 6.91 31.02
C THR A 711 -16.71 6.49 29.68
N LEU A 712 -17.94 5.98 29.62
CA LEU A 712 -18.59 5.59 28.37
C LEU A 712 -18.74 6.78 27.43
N GLU A 713 -19.20 7.90 27.95
CA GLU A 713 -19.43 9.14 27.21
C GLU A 713 -18.12 9.65 26.60
N ARG A 714 -17.03 9.60 27.37
CA ARG A 714 -15.71 9.98 26.89
C ARG A 714 -15.20 9.05 25.81
N PHE A 715 -15.37 7.73 25.99
CA PHE A 715 -15.03 6.75 24.98
C PHE A 715 -15.80 6.97 23.67
N GLN A 716 -17.12 7.21 23.75
CA GLN A 716 -17.96 7.46 22.58
C GLN A 716 -17.57 8.74 21.85
N ALA A 717 -17.34 9.83 22.57
CA ALA A 717 -16.92 11.10 22.01
C ALA A 717 -15.54 11.02 21.36
N ASP A 718 -14.55 10.43 22.03
CA ASP A 718 -13.19 10.27 21.50
C ASP A 718 -13.20 9.38 20.25
N THR A 719 -13.99 8.30 20.24
CA THR A 719 -14.15 7.43 19.07
C THR A 719 -14.80 8.17 17.89
N ALA A 720 -15.81 8.98 18.14
CA ALA A 720 -16.46 9.78 17.09
C ALA A 720 -15.49 10.81 16.48
N VAL A 721 -14.71 11.50 17.31
CA VAL A 721 -13.67 12.43 16.84
C VAL A 721 -12.59 11.71 16.05
N GLU A 722 -12.15 10.52 16.48
CA GLU A 722 -11.21 9.68 15.74
C GLU A 722 -11.73 9.32 14.34
N ILE A 723 -12.99 8.90 14.22
CA ILE A 723 -13.65 8.60 12.93
C ILE A 723 -13.66 9.83 12.01
N TRP A 724 -14.01 10.99 12.56
CA TRP A 724 -14.03 12.23 11.82
C TRP A 724 -12.64 12.65 11.33
N ILE A 725 -11.61 12.56 12.17
CA ILE A 725 -10.21 12.83 11.80
C ILE A 725 -9.77 11.90 10.66
N ASP A 726 -10.11 10.61 10.73
CA ASP A 726 -9.85 9.66 9.65
C ASP A 726 -10.61 10.03 8.37
N GLY A 727 -11.82 10.56 8.48
CA GLY A 727 -12.60 11.12 7.38
C GLY A 727 -11.92 12.31 6.71
N LEU A 728 -11.43 13.26 7.50
CA LEU A 728 -10.66 14.42 7.03
C LEU A 728 -9.38 14.01 6.30
N LYS A 729 -8.65 13.03 6.82
CA LYS A 729 -7.45 12.49 6.17
C LYS A 729 -7.78 11.79 4.85
N ARG A 730 -8.89 11.04 4.80
CA ARG A 730 -9.41 10.47 3.54
C ARG A 730 -9.74 11.56 2.52
N PHE A 731 -10.36 12.67 2.93
CA PHE A 731 -10.61 13.83 2.06
C PHE A 731 -9.31 14.42 1.54
N ARG A 732 -8.31 14.66 2.39
CA ARG A 732 -6.99 15.16 2.02
C ARG A 732 -6.32 14.26 0.99
N ASP A 733 -6.40 12.93 1.17
CA ASP A 733 -5.68 11.95 0.33
C ASP A 733 -6.45 11.58 -0.96
N ALA A 734 -7.75 11.94 -1.07
CA ALA A 734 -8.60 11.61 -2.21
C ALA A 734 -8.45 12.60 -3.38
N ALA A 735 -7.42 12.43 -4.21
CA ALA A 735 -7.12 13.31 -5.35
C ALA A 735 -8.31 13.54 -6.31
N ALA A 736 -9.12 12.51 -6.57
CA ALA A 736 -10.30 12.63 -7.43
C ALA A 736 -11.38 13.56 -6.83
N LEU A 737 -11.59 13.46 -5.51
CA LEU A 737 -12.56 14.28 -4.79
C LEU A 737 -12.11 15.74 -4.73
N ARG A 738 -10.83 15.99 -4.41
CA ARG A 738 -10.24 17.32 -4.39
C ARG A 738 -10.35 18.02 -5.76
N ARG A 739 -9.97 17.33 -6.84
CA ARG A 739 -10.13 17.85 -8.21
C ARG A 739 -11.59 18.18 -8.55
N ALA A 740 -12.53 17.33 -8.09
CA ALA A 740 -13.94 17.60 -8.29
C ALA A 740 -14.39 18.90 -7.60
N PHE A 741 -13.78 19.25 -6.49
CA PHE A 741 -14.07 20.47 -5.72
C PHE A 741 -13.22 21.67 -6.13
N GLY A 742 -12.14 21.48 -6.87
CA GLY A 742 -11.19 22.55 -7.23
C GLY A 742 -10.18 22.83 -6.11
N VAL A 743 -10.00 21.93 -5.14
CA VAL A 743 -9.11 22.10 -3.98
C VAL A 743 -7.74 21.48 -4.28
N SER A 744 -6.68 22.27 -4.14
CA SER A 744 -5.29 21.83 -4.31
C SER A 744 -4.84 20.90 -3.17
N ASP A 745 -3.75 20.16 -3.39
CA ASP A 745 -3.15 19.27 -2.39
C ASP A 745 -2.69 20.06 -1.15
N ALA A 746 -2.10 21.24 -1.36
CA ALA A 746 -1.62 22.12 -0.29
C ALA A 746 -2.77 22.68 0.54
N ALA A 747 -3.79 23.24 -0.12
CA ALA A 747 -4.95 23.80 0.58
C ALA A 747 -5.73 22.73 1.37
N ALA A 748 -5.88 21.53 0.81
CA ALA A 748 -6.51 20.42 1.53
C ALA A 748 -5.69 19.97 2.75
N ALA A 749 -4.37 19.93 2.64
CA ALA A 749 -3.49 19.58 3.75
C ALA A 749 -3.57 20.63 4.86
N ASP A 750 -3.48 21.93 4.50
CA ASP A 750 -3.60 23.03 5.44
C ASP A 750 -4.96 23.04 6.14
N LEU A 751 -6.06 22.95 5.38
CA LEU A 751 -7.42 22.96 5.94
C LEU A 751 -7.65 21.81 6.92
N VAL A 752 -7.27 20.59 6.56
CA VAL A 752 -7.42 19.39 7.41
C VAL A 752 -6.60 19.53 8.68
N ALA A 753 -5.34 19.95 8.58
CA ALA A 753 -4.47 20.12 9.73
C ALA A 753 -5.04 21.17 10.70
N GLU A 754 -5.54 22.29 10.18
CA GLU A 754 -6.06 23.38 11.01
C GLU A 754 -7.42 23.06 11.63
N LEU A 755 -8.29 22.31 10.95
CA LEU A 755 -9.56 21.84 11.55
C LEU A 755 -9.29 20.88 12.72
N ILE A 756 -8.34 19.94 12.56
CA ILE A 756 -7.95 19.02 13.63
C ILE A 756 -7.35 19.78 14.81
N HIS A 757 -6.48 20.76 14.54
CA HIS A 757 -5.90 21.60 15.59
C HIS A 757 -6.98 22.40 16.32
N ALA A 758 -7.89 23.03 15.61
CA ALA A 758 -8.97 23.80 16.21
C ALA A 758 -9.92 22.93 17.05
N ALA A 759 -10.26 21.72 16.59
CA ALA A 759 -11.08 20.78 17.35
C ALA A 759 -10.43 20.41 18.69
N ARG A 760 -9.11 20.23 18.72
CA ARG A 760 -8.34 19.99 19.94
C ARG A 760 -8.33 21.24 20.83
N ARG A 761 -7.94 22.38 20.30
CA ARG A 761 -7.87 23.65 21.02
C ARG A 761 -9.20 24.04 21.65
N THR A 762 -10.32 23.80 20.95
CA THR A 762 -11.66 24.09 21.46
C THR A 762 -12.24 22.99 22.35
N GLY A 763 -11.52 21.87 22.52
CA GLY A 763 -11.95 20.74 23.34
C GLY A 763 -13.20 20.02 22.80
N LEU A 764 -13.34 19.89 21.48
CA LEU A 764 -14.51 19.28 20.83
C LEU A 764 -14.90 17.95 21.46
N GLY A 765 -13.94 17.02 21.61
CA GLY A 765 -14.23 15.73 22.26
C GLY A 765 -14.72 15.82 23.70
N ALA A 766 -14.17 16.74 24.49
CA ALA A 766 -14.61 16.94 25.87
C ALA A 766 -16.03 17.53 25.93
N ARG A 767 -16.34 18.52 25.09
CA ARG A 767 -17.69 19.12 25.00
C ARG A 767 -18.72 18.09 24.51
N THR A 768 -18.37 17.27 23.54
CA THR A 768 -19.22 16.18 23.04
C THR A 768 -19.45 15.15 24.14
N ALA A 769 -18.42 14.76 24.90
CA ALA A 769 -18.57 13.85 26.03
C ALA A 769 -19.46 14.42 27.13
N GLN A 770 -19.36 15.72 27.42
CA GLN A 770 -20.24 16.41 28.36
C GLN A 770 -21.70 16.41 27.87
N ALA A 771 -21.94 16.69 26.61
CA ALA A 771 -23.28 16.64 26.02
C ALA A 771 -23.86 15.21 26.06
N LEU A 772 -23.06 14.18 25.90
CA LEU A 772 -23.47 12.79 26.07
C LEU A 772 -23.83 12.46 27.51
N ASP A 773 -23.07 12.96 28.48
CA ASP A 773 -23.37 12.78 29.92
C ASP A 773 -24.72 13.39 30.31
N GLU A 774 -25.09 14.54 29.73
CA GLU A 774 -26.39 15.19 29.96
C GLU A 774 -27.57 14.35 29.48
N ILE A 775 -27.42 13.51 28.47
CA ILE A 775 -28.46 12.62 27.92
C ILE A 775 -28.30 11.15 28.35
N SER A 776 -27.28 10.83 29.16
CA SER A 776 -27.00 9.47 29.62
C SER A 776 -28.06 9.03 30.63
N PHE A 777 -28.80 7.97 30.28
CA PHE A 777 -29.89 7.46 31.11
C PHE A 777 -29.55 6.16 31.87
N GLY A 778 -28.27 5.78 31.94
CA GLY A 778 -27.85 4.53 32.57
C GLY A 778 -28.37 3.27 31.89
N VAL A 779 -28.60 3.34 30.59
CA VAL A 779 -29.09 2.24 29.75
C VAL A 779 -27.89 1.46 29.14
N ASP A 780 -28.16 0.25 28.69
CA ASP A 780 -27.20 -0.66 28.08
C ASP A 780 -26.44 0.00 26.89
N VAL A 781 -25.13 -0.22 26.77
CA VAL A 781 -24.26 0.42 25.76
C VAL A 781 -24.80 0.29 24.32
N GLU A 782 -25.30 -0.92 23.97
CA GLU A 782 -25.89 -1.15 22.64
C GLU A 782 -27.14 -0.30 22.37
N LYS A 783 -27.93 0.01 23.40
CA LYS A 783 -29.15 0.81 23.27
C LYS A 783 -28.89 2.31 23.24
N GLN A 784 -27.71 2.72 23.69
CA GLN A 784 -27.28 4.13 23.67
C GLN A 784 -26.54 4.48 22.39
N ALA A 785 -26.07 3.51 21.60
CA ALA A 785 -25.21 3.72 20.44
C ALA A 785 -25.84 4.68 19.41
N GLN A 786 -27.09 4.48 19.04
CA GLN A 786 -27.76 5.31 18.03
C GLN A 786 -27.98 6.76 18.51
N PRO A 787 -28.59 7.05 19.70
CA PRO A 787 -28.69 8.43 20.19
C PRO A 787 -27.33 9.11 20.37
N ALA A 788 -26.33 8.38 20.84
CA ALA A 788 -24.99 8.89 21.00
C ALA A 788 -24.33 9.22 19.66
N ALA A 789 -24.53 8.36 18.64
CA ALA A 789 -24.02 8.60 17.29
C ALA A 789 -24.61 9.87 16.68
N ILE A 790 -25.91 10.08 16.82
CA ILE A 790 -26.60 11.29 16.35
C ILE A 790 -26.01 12.53 17.00
N LEU A 791 -25.88 12.54 18.34
CA LEU A 791 -25.33 13.68 19.06
C LEU A 791 -23.88 13.96 18.72
N CYS A 792 -23.06 12.91 18.59
CA CYS A 792 -21.66 13.05 18.17
C CYS A 792 -21.56 13.61 16.75
N ALA A 793 -22.35 13.10 15.81
CA ALA A 793 -22.37 13.60 14.44
C ALA A 793 -22.84 15.05 14.39
N GLU A 794 -23.88 15.41 15.13
CA GLU A 794 -24.38 16.78 15.20
C GLU A 794 -23.32 17.73 15.77
N SER A 795 -22.67 17.36 16.88
CA SER A 795 -21.62 18.16 17.51
C SER A 795 -20.44 18.40 16.55
N ILE A 796 -19.99 17.37 15.85
CA ILE A 796 -18.86 17.45 14.91
C ILE A 796 -19.25 18.26 13.66
N ASN A 797 -20.41 17.99 13.05
CA ASN A 797 -20.86 18.67 11.85
C ASN A 797 -21.20 20.15 12.13
N HIS A 798 -21.69 20.44 13.33
CA HIS A 798 -21.86 21.83 13.80
C HIS A 798 -20.51 22.53 13.93
N PHE A 799 -19.52 21.86 14.55
CA PHE A 799 -18.16 22.40 14.62
C PHE A 799 -17.59 22.68 13.22
N VAL A 800 -17.74 21.79 12.26
CA VAL A 800 -17.31 22.00 10.86
C VAL A 800 -18.04 23.22 10.26
N THR A 801 -19.34 23.33 10.46
CA THR A 801 -20.15 24.42 9.90
C THR A 801 -19.78 25.79 10.49
N THR A 802 -19.46 25.84 11.79
CA THR A 802 -19.17 27.07 12.53
C THR A 802 -17.68 27.28 12.79
N LEU A 803 -16.81 26.35 12.35
CA LEU A 803 -15.37 26.35 12.64
C LEU A 803 -15.05 26.43 14.13
N GLY A 804 -15.98 25.95 14.98
CA GLY A 804 -15.88 26.03 16.44
C GLY A 804 -15.99 27.44 17.02
N MET A 805 -16.36 28.46 16.21
CA MET A 805 -16.53 29.84 16.64
C MET A 805 -17.76 30.04 17.53
N ASP A 806 -18.72 29.09 17.46
CA ASP A 806 -19.89 29.04 18.35
C ASP A 806 -19.53 28.89 19.83
N ALA A 807 -18.37 28.30 20.13
CA ALA A 807 -17.84 28.19 21.49
C ALA A 807 -17.38 29.53 22.08
N LEU A 808 -17.18 30.55 21.24
CA LEU A 808 -16.79 31.90 21.69
C LEU A 808 -18.03 32.77 21.96
N PRO A 809 -17.98 33.67 22.94
CA PRO A 809 -18.99 34.69 23.10
C PRO A 809 -19.15 35.52 21.80
N GLU A 810 -20.36 35.98 21.49
CA GLU A 810 -20.63 36.75 20.27
C GLU A 810 -19.76 37.99 20.13
N ALA A 811 -19.41 38.63 21.26
CA ALA A 811 -18.54 39.82 21.31
C ALA A 811 -17.08 39.52 20.89
N GLU A 812 -16.64 38.26 20.99
CA GLU A 812 -15.29 37.82 20.70
C GLU A 812 -15.17 37.24 19.28
N ARG A 813 -16.30 37.02 18.60
CA ARG A 813 -16.32 36.52 17.22
C ARG A 813 -15.96 37.63 16.23
N PRO A 814 -15.31 37.33 15.11
CA PRO A 814 -15.11 38.27 14.01
C PRO A 814 -16.43 38.95 13.60
N GLN A 815 -16.35 40.23 13.30
CA GLN A 815 -17.53 41.02 12.90
C GLN A 815 -17.52 41.19 11.36
N VAL A 816 -18.66 41.01 10.73
CA VAL A 816 -18.87 41.24 9.28
C VAL A 816 -19.89 42.36 9.07
N ASN A 817 -19.65 43.16 8.00
CA ASN A 817 -20.57 44.21 7.61
C ASN A 817 -21.86 43.62 7.06
N THR A 818 -22.97 44.16 7.42
CA THR A 818 -24.28 43.83 6.87
C THR A 818 -24.68 44.81 5.75
N PRO A 819 -25.53 44.37 4.76
CA PRO A 819 -25.94 45.22 3.66
C PRO A 819 -26.62 46.53 4.03
N ASP A 820 -27.20 46.61 5.25
CA ASP A 820 -27.85 47.78 5.80
C ASP A 820 -26.88 48.76 6.51
N GLY A 821 -25.58 48.49 6.43
CA GLY A 821 -24.51 49.33 6.98
C GLY A 821 -24.19 49.08 8.47
N GLY A 822 -24.78 48.03 9.08
CA GLY A 822 -24.46 47.55 10.42
C GLY A 822 -23.31 46.55 10.42
N THR A 823 -23.02 45.98 11.58
CA THR A 823 -22.10 44.83 11.77
C THR A 823 -22.80 43.71 12.50
N ARG A 824 -22.46 42.47 12.22
CA ARG A 824 -22.88 41.30 12.98
C ARG A 824 -21.70 40.37 13.24
N PRO A 825 -21.73 39.60 14.35
CA PRO A 825 -20.76 38.53 14.53
C PRO A 825 -20.98 37.43 13.46
N ILE A 826 -19.90 36.77 13.07
CA ILE A 826 -20.02 35.55 12.22
C ILE A 826 -20.79 34.48 12.95
N PHE A 827 -21.45 33.59 12.21
CA PHE A 827 -22.27 32.50 12.71
C PHE A 827 -23.33 32.94 13.77
N ALA A 828 -23.78 34.20 13.68
CA ALA A 828 -24.90 34.65 14.49
C ALA A 828 -26.20 33.90 14.11
N PRO A 829 -27.07 33.58 15.10
CA PRO A 829 -28.38 33.05 14.82
C PRO A 829 -29.14 33.95 13.86
N ARG A 830 -29.64 33.36 12.74
CA ARG A 830 -30.47 34.15 11.79
C ARG A 830 -31.90 34.21 12.28
N ALA A 831 -32.49 35.37 12.20
CA ALA A 831 -33.93 35.54 12.48
C ALA A 831 -34.68 34.71 11.43
N VAL A 832 -35.34 33.66 11.85
CA VAL A 832 -36.36 32.99 11.06
C VAL A 832 -37.56 33.94 10.99
N SER A 833 -38.14 34.09 9.80
CA SER A 833 -39.36 34.90 9.62
C SER A 833 -40.37 34.57 10.70
N ASP A 834 -40.89 35.59 11.37
CA ASP A 834 -41.85 35.45 12.49
C ASP A 834 -43.19 34.81 12.08
N SER A 835 -43.37 34.46 10.81
CA SER A 835 -44.60 33.81 10.29
C SER A 835 -44.24 32.52 9.56
N PRO A 836 -44.51 31.33 10.15
CA PRO A 836 -44.30 30.08 9.47
C PRO A 836 -45.20 29.87 8.23
N ASP A 837 -46.22 30.71 8.08
CA ASP A 837 -47.22 30.63 6.99
C ASP A 837 -46.85 31.44 5.75
N ASN A 838 -45.82 32.32 5.82
CA ASN A 838 -45.41 33.15 4.68
C ASN A 838 -43.97 32.85 4.27
N LEU A 839 -43.82 32.22 3.12
CA LEU A 839 -42.52 32.11 2.48
C LEU A 839 -42.03 33.52 2.06
N PRO A 840 -40.74 33.85 2.24
CA PRO A 840 -40.17 35.10 1.75
C PRO A 840 -40.30 35.19 0.23
N GLU A 841 -40.56 36.41 -0.30
CA GLU A 841 -40.69 36.64 -1.75
C GLU A 841 -39.43 36.29 -2.53
N GLN A 842 -38.28 36.31 -1.88
CA GLN A 842 -36.97 35.91 -2.42
C GLN A 842 -36.35 34.85 -1.54
N PRO A 843 -35.62 33.87 -2.12
CA PRO A 843 -34.85 32.90 -1.32
C PRO A 843 -33.85 33.62 -0.40
N LEU A 844 -33.72 33.15 0.80
CA LEU A 844 -32.70 33.66 1.72
C LEU A 844 -31.30 33.34 1.14
N ALA A 845 -30.42 34.34 1.09
CA ALA A 845 -29.03 34.20 0.63
C ALA A 845 -28.16 33.44 1.66
N THR A 846 -28.61 32.25 2.07
CA THR A 846 -28.01 31.47 3.14
C THR A 846 -26.61 30.99 2.80
N ALA A 847 -26.39 30.57 1.55
CA ALA A 847 -25.08 30.08 1.10
C ALA A 847 -24.04 31.22 1.06
N GLU A 848 -24.39 32.39 0.54
CA GLU A 848 -23.50 33.54 0.48
C GLU A 848 -23.13 34.04 1.88
N ALA A 849 -24.11 34.08 2.78
CA ALA A 849 -23.84 34.50 4.15
C ALA A 849 -23.02 33.47 4.94
N LEU A 850 -23.23 32.18 4.72
CA LEU A 850 -22.39 31.12 5.30
C LEU A 850 -20.96 31.17 4.72
N TRP A 851 -20.83 31.42 3.43
CA TRP A 851 -19.53 31.60 2.80
C TRP A 851 -18.77 32.80 3.42
N THR A 852 -19.44 33.92 3.57
CA THR A 852 -18.84 35.10 4.22
C THR A 852 -18.36 34.74 5.64
N ASP A 853 -19.23 34.08 6.43
CA ASP A 853 -18.88 33.67 7.80
C ASP A 853 -17.69 32.69 7.80
N TRP A 854 -17.61 31.79 6.83
CA TRP A 854 -16.50 30.86 6.69
C TRP A 854 -15.18 31.53 6.33
N VAL A 855 -15.17 32.50 5.41
CA VAL A 855 -13.96 33.24 5.03
C VAL A 855 -13.34 33.93 6.25
N PHE A 856 -14.15 34.69 6.99
CA PHE A 856 -13.68 35.37 8.21
C PHE A 856 -13.38 34.38 9.34
N GLY A 857 -14.15 33.31 9.41
CA GLY A 857 -13.94 32.23 10.39
C GLY A 857 -12.64 31.46 10.17
N LEU A 858 -12.27 31.15 8.91
CA LEU A 858 -11.01 30.49 8.57
C LEU A 858 -9.80 31.36 8.94
N ASP A 859 -9.80 32.63 8.55
CA ASP A 859 -8.69 33.52 8.91
C ASP A 859 -8.50 33.60 10.43
N ALA A 860 -9.60 33.75 11.18
CA ALA A 860 -9.58 33.78 12.64
C ALA A 860 -9.15 32.42 13.25
N LEU A 861 -9.57 31.30 12.66
CA LEU A 861 -9.21 29.96 13.12
C LEU A 861 -7.71 29.70 12.96
N PHE A 862 -7.14 30.00 11.80
CA PHE A 862 -5.72 29.84 11.53
C PHE A 862 -4.88 30.74 12.42
N GLU A 863 -5.31 32.01 12.64
CA GLU A 863 -4.64 32.92 13.56
C GLU A 863 -4.71 32.43 15.03
N ALA A 864 -5.88 31.93 15.45
CA ALA A 864 -6.05 31.41 16.81
C ALA A 864 -5.20 30.14 17.04
N ASN A 865 -5.14 29.25 16.04
CA ASN A 865 -4.28 28.08 16.11
C ASN A 865 -2.78 28.46 16.11
N ALA A 866 -2.39 29.50 15.36
CA ALA A 866 -1.03 30.02 15.41
C ALA A 866 -0.63 30.54 16.80
N LYS A 867 -1.58 31.05 17.55
CA LYS A 867 -1.39 31.59 18.93
C LYS A 867 -1.59 30.53 20.02
N ASP A 868 -2.05 29.34 19.68
CA ASP A 868 -2.28 28.26 20.63
C ASP A 868 -0.98 27.83 21.33
N GLY A 869 -1.05 27.49 22.59
CA GLY A 869 0.12 27.17 23.43
C GLY A 869 0.89 28.36 24.00
N ILE A 870 0.50 29.60 23.69
CA ILE A 870 1.10 30.79 24.28
C ILE A 870 0.39 31.09 25.58
N GLY A 871 0.94 30.63 26.71
CA GLY A 871 0.41 30.89 28.07
C GLY A 871 -0.04 29.66 28.86
N GLY A 872 0.01 28.45 28.29
CA GLY A 872 -0.11 27.19 29.01
C GLY A 872 1.25 26.71 29.56
N GLU A 873 1.26 25.84 30.58
CA GLU A 873 2.48 25.15 31.03
C GLU A 873 2.96 24.22 29.87
N ILE A 874 3.81 24.75 28.99
CA ILE A 874 4.50 23.95 27.98
C ILE A 874 5.58 23.17 28.70
N ASP A 875 5.54 21.84 28.63
CA ASP A 875 6.70 21.04 29.03
C ASP A 875 7.84 21.28 28.01
N VAL A 876 8.78 22.12 28.47
CA VAL A 876 9.89 22.61 27.62
C VAL A 876 10.72 21.45 27.04
N ASP A 877 10.98 20.41 27.83
CA ASP A 877 11.80 19.29 27.42
C ASP A 877 11.11 18.46 26.32
N ARG A 878 9.80 18.24 26.44
CA ARG A 878 9.00 17.52 25.44
C ARG A 878 8.85 18.31 24.16
N ASN A 879 8.62 19.63 24.25
CA ASN A 879 8.53 20.51 23.10
C ASN A 879 9.87 20.59 22.36
N LEU A 880 11.00 20.69 23.08
CA LEU A 880 12.33 20.65 22.50
C LEU A 880 12.63 19.29 21.81
N ALA A 881 12.21 18.18 22.42
CA ALA A 881 12.35 16.86 21.83
C ALA A 881 11.59 16.77 20.50
N LEU A 882 10.34 17.25 20.45
CA LEU A 882 9.55 17.30 19.23
C LEU A 882 10.16 18.25 18.18
N GLY A 883 10.67 19.41 18.61
CA GLY A 883 11.35 20.36 17.73
C GLY A 883 12.58 19.75 17.05
N ARG A 884 13.37 18.93 17.77
CA ARG A 884 14.51 18.17 17.18
C ARG A 884 14.04 17.13 16.17
N ILE A 885 12.92 16.46 16.43
CA ILE A 885 12.33 15.49 15.50
C ILE A 885 11.90 16.20 14.21
N LEU A 886 11.19 17.32 14.33
CA LEU A 886 10.72 18.12 13.18
C LEU A 886 11.89 18.66 12.36
N GLY A 887 12.91 19.26 13.02
CA GLY A 887 14.11 19.76 12.35
C GLY A 887 14.92 18.67 11.64
N ALA A 888 14.96 17.45 12.22
CA ALA A 888 15.61 16.31 11.57
C ALA A 888 14.84 15.81 10.35
N LEU A 889 13.51 15.95 10.32
CA LEU A 889 12.68 15.64 9.14
C LEU A 889 12.85 16.69 8.03
N GLU A 890 13.11 17.94 8.37
CA GLU A 890 13.43 19.00 7.40
C GLU A 890 14.83 18.90 6.80
N GLY A 891 15.64 17.92 7.22
CA GLY A 891 17.02 17.76 6.75
C GLY A 891 18.01 18.72 7.36
N GLN A 892 17.64 19.52 8.33
CA GLN A 892 18.55 20.34 9.14
C GLN A 892 19.28 19.42 10.12
N ALA A 893 20.60 19.42 10.07
CA ALA A 893 21.43 18.66 11.02
C ALA A 893 21.19 19.23 12.43
N ALA A 894 20.72 18.40 13.35
CA ALA A 894 20.57 18.73 14.76
C ALA A 894 21.92 18.82 15.46
#